data_b72169f7abaf21760dfce6ae9920ae10
#
_entry.id   b72169f7abaf21760dfce6ae9920ae10
#
_cell.length_a   1.000
_cell.length_b   1.000
_cell.length_c   1.000
_cell.angle_alpha   90.00
_cell.angle_beta   90.00
_cell.angle_gamma   90.00
#
_symmetry.space_group_name_H-M   'P 1'
#
loop_
_entity.id
_entity.type
_entity.pdbx_description
1 polymer ?
#
loop_
_entity_poly.entity_id
_entity_poly.type
_entity_poly.pdbx_seq_one_letter_code
_entity_poly.pdbx_strand_id
1 'polypeptide(L)'
;MFRNWIKVVWQHTKKHPGYAVINVAGLAVGLAIALLIFLWVQLELSVDRFHEQLDSLFLVAFSCEGDRYFGGATVGATAKHLRETNPEITHATRWSLTPFWQRLRNANDVPFSCSGRYADPDFFEIFSFPFVAGSPDAALIDPSSMVITESLAQKLFGKTNVLGETVREEGGSVFMVTGVVADPPPNTKLTFEFLVPAETGGEIFNQWDIKCLQTYVKLAAGADPKQVSAGIRDVYNDHNPGAYPNDYYLSPLKDQHLHDLSGGGRIVYILVFSALAVAVLLIACINFMNLATARAELRFKEIGVKKTIGATRGELALQFLGESLLISMVAFVLAVVLVEWTLPFLADLVRMPLQLNMVWSNLPGLLAIALATGVIAGSYPAFYLSSLKPLAVLGSRRPGRTVTSHFRAAMIRKVLVVIQFSVSIIFLVAIVVIIRQLDYLRDMDLGYDRDHLAVVNLPRPLVPKTEIVKTELLQHASISTASVSSQTVARWSSSFGIDWPGKLADQVFDVGYNEIDHDFLETFGLEMRAGRFFSREFSTDLRGSCVVNQALVRAMGVTDPVGLEITISPDTSFESKATIIGVIQDFNTESAHSRVRPFLMRLTSTGSYLWLRVSGHNLGTTLGSIRTTVKELAPNSYVGCRMLNDDLGGLYTIEKLTGLVIALITSLAVFISCLGLLGLTAFTAEQRTKEIGIRKVLGAEVRDILRLLMREVVILVAIAGLIACPIAYLVMSRWLETFAFRTTVSLQVLFAATIAVLVLALLTVFRQARRAAVINPIDAIRYE
;
A
#
# COMPACT_ATOMS: atom_id res chain seq x y z
N MET A 1 -13.42 21.90 -40.81
CA MET A 1 -12.41 22.34 -39.84
C MET A 1 -11.48 21.22 -39.38
N PHE A 2 -11.95 20.11 -38.87
CA PHE A 2 -11.17 18.99 -38.35
C PHE A 2 -10.11 18.43 -39.34
N ARG A 3 -10.50 18.20 -40.60
CA ARG A 3 -9.60 17.69 -41.67
C ARG A 3 -8.41 18.65 -41.96
N ASN A 4 -8.61 19.93 -41.77
CA ASN A 4 -7.55 20.93 -41.93
C ASN A 4 -6.61 20.93 -40.73
N TRP A 5 -7.11 20.68 -39.51
CA TRP A 5 -6.26 20.58 -38.34
C TRP A 5 -5.32 19.37 -38.43
N ILE A 6 -5.85 18.20 -38.83
CA ILE A 6 -5.02 16.98 -39.04
C ILE A 6 -3.90 17.27 -40.09
N LYS A 7 -4.22 17.94 -41.23
CA LYS A 7 -3.21 18.26 -42.21
C LYS A 7 -2.13 19.20 -41.66
N VAL A 8 -2.52 20.21 -40.88
CA VAL A 8 -1.59 21.18 -40.27
C VAL A 8 -0.70 20.47 -39.26
N VAL A 9 -1.25 19.69 -38.37
CA VAL A 9 -0.48 18.87 -37.37
C VAL A 9 0.50 17.97 -38.11
N TRP A 10 0.06 17.22 -39.12
CA TRP A 10 0.88 16.32 -39.90
C TRP A 10 2.05 17.01 -40.61
N GLN A 11 1.80 18.14 -41.22
CA GLN A 11 2.85 18.94 -41.92
C GLN A 11 3.88 19.50 -40.92
N HIS A 12 3.42 19.95 -39.74
CA HIS A 12 4.30 20.43 -38.68
C HIS A 12 5.15 19.32 -38.05
N THR A 13 4.58 18.15 -37.86
CA THR A 13 5.29 16.97 -37.33
C THR A 13 6.38 16.54 -38.29
N LYS A 14 6.12 16.50 -39.60
CA LYS A 14 7.12 16.16 -40.63
C LYS A 14 8.29 17.16 -40.72
N LYS A 15 8.00 18.44 -40.54
CA LYS A 15 9.06 19.48 -40.61
C LYS A 15 9.99 19.49 -39.39
N HIS A 16 9.51 18.98 -38.25
CA HIS A 16 10.26 19.05 -37.00
C HIS A 16 10.05 17.77 -36.12
N PRO A 17 10.56 16.62 -36.55
CA PRO A 17 10.25 15.33 -35.90
C PRO A 17 10.72 15.25 -34.45
N GLY A 18 11.89 15.81 -34.13
CA GLY A 18 12.42 15.79 -32.76
C GLY A 18 11.52 16.45 -31.72
N TYR A 19 10.88 17.57 -32.08
CA TYR A 19 9.93 18.26 -31.22
C TYR A 19 8.64 17.46 -31.00
N ALA A 20 8.10 16.90 -32.07
CA ALA A 20 6.87 16.11 -31.98
C ALA A 20 7.09 14.86 -31.12
N VAL A 21 8.23 14.19 -31.31
CA VAL A 21 8.60 13.01 -30.52
C VAL A 21 8.73 13.35 -29.03
N ILE A 22 9.45 14.42 -28.67
CA ILE A 22 9.63 14.82 -27.26
C ILE A 22 8.29 15.15 -26.61
N ASN A 23 7.40 15.87 -27.28
CA ASN A 23 6.10 16.23 -26.74
C ASN A 23 5.16 15.05 -26.61
N VAL A 24 5.04 14.23 -27.66
CA VAL A 24 4.17 13.05 -27.65
C VAL A 24 4.68 12.03 -26.64
N ALA A 25 5.99 11.75 -26.60
CA ALA A 25 6.57 10.82 -25.65
C ALA A 25 6.43 11.31 -24.20
N GLY A 26 6.70 12.60 -23.92
CA GLY A 26 6.54 13.16 -22.58
C GLY A 26 5.10 13.10 -22.08
N LEU A 27 4.13 13.46 -22.94
CA LEU A 27 2.70 13.34 -22.61
C LEU A 27 2.27 11.87 -22.49
N ALA A 28 2.74 10.97 -23.36
CA ALA A 28 2.38 9.56 -23.33
C ALA A 28 2.86 8.88 -22.03
N VAL A 29 4.09 9.15 -21.61
CA VAL A 29 4.62 8.62 -20.34
C VAL A 29 3.87 9.21 -19.14
N GLY A 30 3.63 10.54 -19.13
CA GLY A 30 2.87 11.19 -18.05
C GLY A 30 1.43 10.67 -17.96
N LEU A 31 0.76 10.49 -19.12
CA LEU A 31 -0.58 9.89 -19.17
C LEU A 31 -0.54 8.42 -18.73
N ALA A 32 0.41 7.61 -19.19
CA ALA A 32 0.49 6.20 -18.80
C ALA A 32 0.57 6.03 -17.28
N ILE A 33 1.41 6.84 -16.59
CA ILE A 33 1.50 6.83 -15.13
C ILE A 33 0.16 7.20 -14.50
N ALA A 34 -0.47 8.26 -14.97
CA ALA A 34 -1.74 8.72 -14.42
C ALA A 34 -2.87 7.73 -14.66
N LEU A 35 -2.90 7.06 -15.82
CA LEU A 35 -3.86 6.02 -16.14
C LEU A 35 -3.68 4.78 -15.26
N LEU A 36 -2.43 4.34 -15.01
CA LEU A 36 -2.15 3.22 -14.11
C LEU A 36 -2.59 3.52 -12.68
N ILE A 37 -2.28 4.72 -12.18
CA ILE A 37 -2.72 5.14 -10.84
C ILE A 37 -4.25 5.23 -10.79
N PHE A 38 -4.89 5.77 -11.82
CA PHE A 38 -6.35 5.85 -11.90
C PHE A 38 -7.00 4.46 -11.85
N LEU A 39 -6.48 3.48 -12.60
CA LEU A 39 -6.97 2.10 -12.58
C LEU A 39 -6.80 1.45 -11.21
N TRP A 40 -5.66 1.69 -10.56
CA TRP A 40 -5.43 1.22 -9.19
C TRP A 40 -6.40 1.88 -8.19
N VAL A 41 -6.61 3.19 -8.27
CA VAL A 41 -7.58 3.92 -7.43
C VAL A 41 -8.99 3.37 -7.63
N GLN A 42 -9.39 3.10 -8.88
CA GLN A 42 -10.70 2.50 -9.18
C GLN A 42 -10.85 1.10 -8.56
N LEU A 43 -9.78 0.29 -8.60
CA LEU A 43 -9.78 -1.03 -7.96
C LEU A 43 -9.95 -0.89 -6.45
N GLU A 44 -9.17 -0.03 -5.79
CA GLU A 44 -9.25 0.19 -4.33
C GLU A 44 -10.63 0.75 -3.90
N LEU A 45 -11.20 1.64 -4.69
CA LEU A 45 -12.54 2.19 -4.43
C LEU A 45 -13.68 1.21 -4.72
N SER A 46 -13.43 0.14 -5.48
CA SER A 46 -14.44 -0.86 -5.84
C SER A 46 -14.54 -2.02 -4.86
N VAL A 47 -13.63 -2.11 -3.87
CA VAL A 47 -13.59 -3.22 -2.92
C VAL A 47 -14.90 -3.32 -2.13
N ASP A 48 -15.47 -4.53 -2.10
CA ASP A 48 -16.73 -4.89 -1.42
C ASP A 48 -17.96 -4.07 -1.86
N ARG A 49 -17.88 -3.32 -2.99
CA ARG A 49 -19.00 -2.50 -3.48
C ARG A 49 -19.99 -3.25 -4.37
N PHE A 50 -19.77 -4.52 -4.64
CA PHE A 50 -20.66 -5.35 -5.45
C PHE A 50 -21.85 -5.91 -4.65
N HIS A 51 -21.82 -5.81 -3.32
CA HIS A 51 -22.92 -6.25 -2.47
C HIS A 51 -24.15 -5.39 -2.64
N GLU A 52 -25.31 -6.04 -2.76
CA GLU A 52 -26.59 -5.36 -2.76
C GLU A 52 -26.86 -4.73 -1.39
N GLN A 53 -27.55 -3.59 -1.37
CA GLN A 53 -27.91 -2.88 -0.14
C GLN A 53 -26.70 -2.53 0.77
N LEU A 54 -25.56 -2.22 0.18
CA LEU A 54 -24.30 -1.95 0.88
C LEU A 54 -24.42 -0.93 2.03
N ASP A 55 -25.33 0.04 1.91
CA ASP A 55 -25.57 1.07 2.92
C ASP A 55 -26.27 0.52 4.18
N SER A 56 -26.84 -0.69 4.13
CA SER A 56 -27.45 -1.38 5.28
C SER A 56 -26.50 -2.40 5.96
N LEU A 57 -25.29 -2.59 5.43
CA LEU A 57 -24.34 -3.59 5.90
C LEU A 57 -23.27 -2.99 6.81
N PHE A 58 -23.13 -3.55 8.01
CA PHE A 58 -22.21 -3.05 9.02
C PHE A 58 -21.40 -4.18 9.67
N LEU A 59 -20.17 -3.88 10.03
CA LEU A 59 -19.37 -4.66 10.98
C LEU A 59 -19.67 -4.16 12.39
N VAL A 60 -19.88 -5.04 13.33
CA VAL A 60 -19.85 -4.72 14.75
C VAL A 60 -18.39 -4.59 15.16
N ALA A 61 -17.97 -3.36 15.42
CA ALA A 61 -16.65 -3.03 15.90
C ALA A 61 -16.70 -2.63 17.37
N PHE A 62 -15.56 -2.56 18.03
CA PHE A 62 -15.47 -2.07 19.39
C PHE A 62 -14.41 -0.98 19.54
N SER A 63 -14.65 -0.10 20.49
CA SER A 63 -13.65 0.83 21.02
C SER A 63 -13.47 0.63 22.53
N CYS A 64 -12.28 0.91 23.01
CA CYS A 64 -11.94 0.82 24.41
C CYS A 64 -10.98 1.94 24.84
N GLU A 65 -10.88 2.21 26.16
CA GLU A 65 -10.08 3.29 26.73
C GLU A 65 -10.38 4.70 26.19
N GLY A 66 -11.65 5.06 26.04
CA GLY A 66 -12.00 6.37 25.51
C GLY A 66 -11.46 6.60 24.10
N ASP A 67 -11.70 5.60 23.22
CA ASP A 67 -11.32 5.60 21.80
C ASP A 67 -9.80 5.54 21.53
N ARG A 68 -9.02 4.91 22.42
CA ARG A 68 -7.59 4.65 22.16
C ARG A 68 -7.33 3.39 21.36
N TYR A 69 -8.16 2.36 21.56
CA TYR A 69 -8.05 1.09 20.85
C TYR A 69 -9.35 0.76 20.14
N PHE A 70 -9.23 0.28 18.91
CA PHE A 70 -10.35 -0.11 18.07
C PHE A 70 -10.12 -1.51 17.53
N GLY A 71 -11.18 -2.30 17.41
CA GLY A 71 -11.10 -3.62 16.83
C GLY A 71 -12.41 -4.06 16.18
N GLY A 72 -12.29 -4.98 15.23
CA GLY A 72 -13.43 -5.59 14.54
C GLY A 72 -13.70 -7.03 14.99
N ALA A 73 -12.98 -7.52 16.01
CA ALA A 73 -13.19 -8.86 16.54
C ALA A 73 -14.26 -8.84 17.63
N THR A 74 -15.25 -9.73 17.54
CA THR A 74 -16.32 -9.89 18.51
C THR A 74 -16.28 -11.26 19.15
N VAL A 75 -16.95 -11.42 20.28
CA VAL A 75 -17.16 -12.72 20.91
C VAL A 75 -18.22 -13.52 20.13
N GLY A 76 -18.15 -14.83 20.22
CA GLY A 76 -18.98 -15.71 19.39
C GLY A 76 -20.49 -15.59 19.60
N ALA A 77 -20.93 -15.24 20.82
CA ALA A 77 -22.36 -15.06 21.14
C ALA A 77 -22.98 -13.79 20.57
N THR A 78 -22.16 -12.78 20.15
CA THR A 78 -22.63 -11.44 19.75
C THR A 78 -23.67 -11.49 18.63
N ALA A 79 -23.40 -12.19 17.53
CA ALA A 79 -24.27 -12.20 16.36
C ALA A 79 -25.71 -12.66 16.68
N LYS A 80 -25.81 -13.79 17.41
CA LYS A 80 -27.11 -14.36 17.83
C LYS A 80 -27.84 -13.40 18.78
N HIS A 81 -27.15 -12.88 19.79
CA HIS A 81 -27.71 -11.96 20.78
C HIS A 81 -28.27 -10.69 20.10
N LEU A 82 -27.49 -10.06 19.23
CA LEU A 82 -27.92 -8.82 18.54
C LEU A 82 -29.15 -9.04 17.66
N ARG A 83 -29.24 -10.18 16.97
CA ARG A 83 -30.39 -10.52 16.14
C ARG A 83 -31.65 -10.76 16.99
N GLU A 84 -31.52 -11.38 18.17
CA GLU A 84 -32.66 -11.69 19.04
C GLU A 84 -33.16 -10.47 19.83
N THR A 85 -32.27 -9.56 20.20
CA THR A 85 -32.60 -8.44 21.10
C THR A 85 -32.89 -7.13 20.38
N ASN A 86 -32.40 -6.95 19.14
CA ASN A 86 -32.56 -5.70 18.41
C ASN A 86 -33.41 -5.89 17.14
N PRO A 87 -34.67 -5.44 17.12
CA PRO A 87 -35.58 -5.64 15.96
C PRO A 87 -35.16 -4.88 14.69
N GLU A 88 -34.27 -3.88 14.80
CA GLU A 88 -33.72 -3.15 13.66
C GLU A 88 -32.62 -3.93 12.94
N ILE A 89 -32.09 -5.01 13.57
CA ILE A 89 -31.12 -5.92 12.97
C ILE A 89 -31.88 -7.11 12.37
N THR A 90 -32.01 -7.14 11.05
CA THR A 90 -32.75 -8.20 10.36
C THR A 90 -31.96 -9.50 10.23
N HIS A 91 -30.66 -9.43 9.99
CA HIS A 91 -29.77 -10.56 9.83
C HIS A 91 -28.43 -10.26 10.52
N ALA A 92 -27.82 -11.30 11.07
CA ALA A 92 -26.50 -11.23 11.69
C ALA A 92 -25.71 -12.50 11.38
N THR A 93 -24.45 -12.36 11.02
CA THR A 93 -23.57 -13.48 10.72
C THR A 93 -22.22 -13.32 11.39
N ARG A 94 -21.68 -14.45 11.84
CA ARG A 94 -20.31 -14.58 12.28
C ARG A 94 -19.41 -14.88 11.08
N TRP A 95 -18.18 -14.42 11.14
CA TRP A 95 -17.13 -14.64 10.15
C TRP A 95 -15.81 -14.89 10.86
N SER A 96 -15.11 -15.96 10.54
CA SER A 96 -13.82 -16.25 11.17
C SER A 96 -12.76 -15.23 10.78
N LEU A 97 -12.04 -14.66 11.78
CA LEU A 97 -10.99 -13.65 11.57
C LEU A 97 -9.89 -14.13 10.61
N THR A 98 -9.48 -15.38 10.77
CA THR A 98 -8.44 -15.98 9.94
C THR A 98 -9.01 -17.14 9.13
N PRO A 99 -8.57 -17.33 7.88
CA PRO A 99 -8.89 -18.53 7.16
C PRO A 99 -8.23 -19.73 7.85
N PHE A 100 -8.90 -20.86 7.87
CA PHE A 100 -8.29 -22.11 8.26
C PHE A 100 -7.99 -22.95 7.01
N TRP A 101 -6.80 -23.55 7.00
CA TRP A 101 -6.38 -24.40 5.91
C TRP A 101 -6.69 -25.85 6.26
N GLN A 102 -7.46 -26.50 5.40
CA GLN A 102 -7.78 -27.90 5.54
C GLN A 102 -7.47 -28.68 4.29
N ARG A 103 -7.20 -29.95 4.46
CA ARG A 103 -7.13 -30.88 3.34
C ARG A 103 -8.49 -31.53 3.16
N LEU A 104 -9.09 -31.19 2.04
CA LEU A 104 -10.32 -31.82 1.58
C LEU A 104 -9.95 -32.93 0.59
N ARG A 105 -10.59 -34.09 0.71
CA ARG A 105 -10.37 -35.22 -0.20
C ARG A 105 -11.53 -35.30 -1.18
N ASN A 106 -11.18 -35.47 -2.45
CA ASN A 106 -12.17 -35.72 -3.47
C ASN A 106 -12.69 -37.18 -3.42
N ALA A 107 -13.63 -37.53 -4.32
CA ALA A 107 -14.17 -38.88 -4.44
C ALA A 107 -13.12 -39.96 -4.71
N ASN A 108 -11.97 -39.61 -5.28
CA ASN A 108 -10.83 -40.51 -5.56
C ASN A 108 -9.80 -40.54 -4.42
N ASP A 109 -10.14 -39.98 -3.25
CA ASP A 109 -9.29 -39.89 -2.05
C ASP A 109 -8.01 -39.04 -2.23
N VAL A 110 -7.96 -38.19 -3.27
CA VAL A 110 -6.85 -37.28 -3.51
C VAL A 110 -7.02 -36.02 -2.64
N PRO A 111 -6.02 -35.68 -1.79
CA PRO A 111 -6.11 -34.52 -0.90
C PRO A 111 -5.76 -33.21 -1.62
N PHE A 112 -6.57 -32.19 -1.39
CA PHE A 112 -6.36 -30.81 -1.84
C PHE A 112 -6.31 -29.87 -0.62
N SER A 113 -5.29 -29.02 -0.56
CA SER A 113 -5.23 -27.99 0.48
C SER A 113 -6.13 -26.83 0.07
N CYS A 114 -7.11 -26.53 0.91
CA CYS A 114 -8.15 -25.52 0.64
C CYS A 114 -8.29 -24.57 1.82
N SER A 115 -8.67 -23.34 1.52
CA SER A 115 -8.89 -22.28 2.51
C SER A 115 -10.38 -22.15 2.83
N GLY A 116 -10.75 -22.42 4.07
CA GLY A 116 -12.12 -22.36 4.58
C GLY A 116 -12.36 -21.19 5.54
N ARG A 117 -13.64 -20.88 5.71
CA ARG A 117 -14.13 -19.93 6.71
C ARG A 117 -15.36 -20.48 7.42
N TYR A 118 -15.53 -20.05 8.66
CA TYR A 118 -16.77 -20.27 9.40
C TYR A 118 -17.73 -19.12 9.15
N ALA A 119 -19.00 -19.41 8.85
CA ALA A 119 -20.06 -18.44 8.68
C ALA A 119 -21.41 -19.00 9.19
N ASP A 120 -22.37 -18.11 9.48
CA ASP A 120 -23.72 -18.50 9.83
C ASP A 120 -24.62 -18.59 8.58
N PRO A 121 -25.81 -19.21 8.66
CA PRO A 121 -26.75 -19.28 7.55
C PRO A 121 -27.12 -17.93 6.94
N ASP A 122 -27.21 -16.88 7.76
CA ASP A 122 -27.53 -15.50 7.33
C ASP A 122 -26.42 -14.87 6.45
N PHE A 123 -25.28 -15.53 6.27
CA PHE A 123 -24.16 -14.98 5.49
C PHE A 123 -24.58 -14.58 4.06
N PHE A 124 -25.37 -15.43 3.40
CA PHE A 124 -25.80 -15.18 2.03
C PHE A 124 -27.00 -14.22 1.93
N GLU A 125 -27.70 -13.92 3.04
CA GLU A 125 -28.69 -12.87 3.15
C GLU A 125 -28.07 -11.47 3.33
N ILE A 126 -26.84 -11.46 3.89
CA ILE A 126 -26.07 -10.24 4.11
C ILE A 126 -25.19 -9.94 2.89
N PHE A 127 -24.48 -10.96 2.36
CA PHE A 127 -23.48 -10.78 1.31
C PHE A 127 -23.94 -11.39 -0.03
N SER A 128 -23.85 -10.61 -1.09
CA SER A 128 -24.34 -10.96 -2.43
C SER A 128 -23.32 -11.81 -3.21
N PHE A 129 -23.20 -13.10 -2.88
CA PHE A 129 -22.44 -14.05 -3.67
C PHE A 129 -23.37 -14.88 -4.55
N PRO A 130 -23.25 -14.85 -5.90
CA PRO A 130 -24.14 -15.57 -6.80
C PRO A 130 -24.02 -17.08 -6.65
N PHE A 131 -25.14 -17.79 -6.48
CA PHE A 131 -25.18 -19.24 -6.50
C PHE A 131 -25.12 -19.77 -7.94
N VAL A 132 -24.20 -20.69 -8.18
CA VAL A 132 -24.13 -21.48 -9.43
C VAL A 132 -25.05 -22.71 -9.32
N ALA A 133 -25.12 -23.29 -8.11
CA ALA A 133 -26.03 -24.37 -7.78
C ALA A 133 -26.44 -24.28 -6.32
N GLY A 134 -27.70 -24.66 -6.00
CA GLY A 134 -28.27 -24.52 -4.65
C GLY A 134 -28.97 -23.17 -4.46
N SER A 135 -29.28 -22.84 -3.19
CA SER A 135 -29.92 -21.58 -2.81
C SER A 135 -29.42 -21.09 -1.46
N PRO A 136 -29.51 -19.78 -1.17
CA PRO A 136 -29.19 -19.20 0.14
C PRO A 136 -29.94 -19.90 1.29
N ASP A 137 -31.24 -20.15 1.11
CA ASP A 137 -32.11 -20.73 2.12
C ASP A 137 -31.72 -22.14 2.58
N ALA A 138 -30.99 -22.89 1.74
CA ALA A 138 -30.55 -24.25 2.07
C ALA A 138 -29.07 -24.30 2.50
N ALA A 139 -28.37 -23.18 2.35
CA ALA A 139 -26.93 -23.11 2.63
C ALA A 139 -26.64 -23.01 4.13
N LEU A 140 -25.62 -23.72 4.60
CA LEU A 140 -25.06 -23.62 5.97
C LEU A 140 -26.07 -23.86 7.12
N ILE A 141 -27.22 -24.50 6.89
CA ILE A 141 -28.24 -24.76 7.93
C ILE A 141 -27.82 -25.96 8.81
N ASP A 142 -27.42 -27.07 8.18
CA ASP A 142 -27.02 -28.27 8.88
C ASP A 142 -25.53 -28.20 9.28
N PRO A 143 -25.12 -28.59 10.50
CA PRO A 143 -23.71 -28.61 10.89
C PRO A 143 -22.81 -29.41 9.95
N SER A 144 -23.34 -30.40 9.23
CA SER A 144 -22.59 -31.14 8.21
C SER A 144 -22.61 -30.51 6.82
N SER A 145 -23.21 -29.32 6.65
CA SER A 145 -23.28 -28.62 5.36
C SER A 145 -21.97 -27.93 5.01
N MET A 146 -21.71 -27.81 3.71
CA MET A 146 -20.58 -27.07 3.16
C MET A 146 -21.01 -26.34 1.89
N VAL A 147 -20.66 -25.05 1.78
CA VAL A 147 -20.75 -24.31 0.53
C VAL A 147 -19.34 -24.15 -0.05
N ILE A 148 -19.19 -24.43 -1.33
CA ILE A 148 -17.89 -24.36 -2.03
C ILE A 148 -17.95 -23.39 -3.21
N THR A 149 -16.78 -22.87 -3.60
CA THR A 149 -16.66 -22.05 -4.81
C THR A 149 -16.70 -22.91 -6.06
N GLU A 150 -17.02 -22.28 -7.21
CA GLU A 150 -17.05 -22.94 -8.52
C GLU A 150 -15.68 -23.55 -8.87
N SER A 151 -14.59 -22.82 -8.64
CA SER A 151 -13.22 -23.30 -8.82
C SER A 151 -12.91 -24.51 -7.94
N LEU A 152 -13.36 -24.51 -6.67
CA LEU A 152 -13.15 -25.65 -5.79
C LEU A 152 -14.01 -26.87 -6.20
N ALA A 153 -15.24 -26.65 -6.64
CA ALA A 153 -16.08 -27.72 -7.19
C ALA A 153 -15.42 -28.40 -8.41
N GLN A 154 -14.89 -27.60 -9.33
CA GLN A 154 -14.15 -28.11 -10.48
C GLN A 154 -12.87 -28.86 -10.08
N LYS A 155 -12.15 -28.36 -9.06
CA LYS A 155 -10.90 -28.96 -8.54
C LYS A 155 -11.14 -30.30 -7.84
N LEU A 156 -12.22 -30.42 -7.06
CA LEU A 156 -12.56 -31.63 -6.28
C LEU A 156 -13.29 -32.69 -7.14
N PHE A 157 -14.21 -32.27 -7.99
CA PHE A 157 -15.15 -33.17 -8.66
C PHE A 157 -15.09 -33.15 -10.19
N GLY A 158 -14.34 -32.20 -10.80
CA GLY A 158 -14.27 -32.03 -12.24
C GLY A 158 -15.58 -31.49 -12.88
N LYS A 159 -16.54 -31.04 -12.06
CA LYS A 159 -17.85 -30.49 -12.47
C LYS A 159 -18.32 -29.45 -11.48
N THR A 160 -19.24 -28.57 -11.89
CA THR A 160 -19.77 -27.50 -11.02
C THR A 160 -21.09 -27.88 -10.33
N ASN A 161 -21.89 -28.78 -10.92
CA ASN A 161 -23.12 -29.26 -10.28
C ASN A 161 -22.79 -30.46 -9.38
N VAL A 162 -22.55 -30.19 -8.10
CA VAL A 162 -22.08 -31.17 -7.07
C VAL A 162 -22.96 -31.15 -5.81
N LEU A 163 -24.20 -30.67 -5.91
CA LEU A 163 -25.12 -30.67 -4.76
C LEU A 163 -25.36 -32.09 -4.26
N GLY A 164 -25.31 -32.27 -2.92
CA GLY A 164 -25.46 -33.56 -2.25
C GLY A 164 -24.23 -34.47 -2.29
N GLU A 165 -23.17 -34.09 -3.02
CA GLU A 165 -21.89 -34.81 -2.95
C GLU A 165 -21.24 -34.60 -1.57
N THR A 166 -20.45 -35.58 -1.13
CA THR A 166 -19.77 -35.50 0.16
C THR A 166 -18.30 -35.22 0.00
N VAL A 167 -17.79 -34.34 0.86
CA VAL A 167 -16.37 -34.00 0.98
C VAL A 167 -15.87 -34.48 2.33
N ARG A 168 -14.77 -35.21 2.32
CA ARG A 168 -14.15 -35.70 3.55
C ARG A 168 -12.96 -34.81 3.92
N GLU A 169 -12.98 -34.32 5.14
CA GLU A 169 -11.86 -33.62 5.74
C GLU A 169 -10.81 -34.66 6.24
N GLU A 170 -9.53 -34.29 6.21
CA GLU A 170 -8.45 -35.17 6.71
C GLU A 170 -8.57 -35.47 8.21
N GLY A 171 -9.22 -34.61 9.00
CA GLY A 171 -9.58 -34.83 10.42
C GLY A 171 -10.69 -35.83 10.64
N GLY A 172 -11.31 -36.37 9.59
CA GLY A 172 -12.36 -37.38 9.65
C GLY A 172 -13.78 -36.82 9.52
N SER A 173 -13.98 -35.51 9.60
CA SER A 173 -15.29 -34.91 9.40
C SER A 173 -15.76 -35.09 7.96
N VAL A 174 -17.06 -35.30 7.77
CA VAL A 174 -17.69 -35.44 6.45
C VAL A 174 -18.71 -34.34 6.31
N PHE A 175 -18.58 -33.55 5.22
CA PHE A 175 -19.49 -32.50 4.90
C PHE A 175 -20.25 -32.79 3.60
N MET A 176 -21.49 -32.38 3.52
CA MET A 176 -22.33 -32.46 2.32
C MET A 176 -22.34 -31.10 1.64
N VAL A 177 -22.08 -31.08 0.34
CA VAL A 177 -22.16 -29.84 -0.45
C VAL A 177 -23.62 -29.43 -0.63
N THR A 178 -24.01 -28.32 0.03
CA THR A 178 -25.35 -27.74 0.00
C THR A 178 -25.49 -26.54 -0.94
N GLY A 179 -24.35 -26.01 -1.40
CA GLY A 179 -24.32 -24.90 -2.34
C GLY A 179 -22.98 -24.77 -3.08
N VAL A 180 -23.06 -24.32 -4.30
CA VAL A 180 -21.90 -23.89 -5.10
C VAL A 180 -22.10 -22.43 -5.47
N VAL A 181 -21.16 -21.58 -5.10
CA VAL A 181 -21.17 -20.14 -5.39
C VAL A 181 -20.10 -19.78 -6.40
N ALA A 182 -20.31 -18.71 -7.14
CA ALA A 182 -19.26 -18.14 -7.99
C ALA A 182 -18.02 -17.79 -7.15
N ASP A 183 -16.83 -17.84 -7.74
CA ASP A 183 -15.62 -17.46 -7.05
C ASP A 183 -15.73 -16.02 -6.53
N PRO A 184 -15.30 -15.74 -5.29
CA PRO A 184 -15.25 -14.39 -4.76
C PRO A 184 -14.49 -13.47 -5.72
N PRO A 185 -15.03 -12.31 -6.08
CA PRO A 185 -14.36 -11.40 -6.99
C PRO A 185 -13.03 -10.91 -6.37
N PRO A 186 -12.02 -10.58 -7.19
CA PRO A 186 -10.69 -10.22 -6.70
C PRO A 186 -10.66 -8.91 -5.89
N ASN A 187 -11.73 -8.12 -5.92
CA ASN A 187 -11.92 -6.89 -5.17
C ASN A 187 -12.82 -7.08 -3.94
N THR A 188 -12.65 -8.18 -3.21
CA THR A 188 -13.30 -8.39 -1.90
C THR A 188 -12.30 -8.80 -0.83
N LYS A 189 -12.59 -8.44 0.42
CA LYS A 189 -11.90 -8.95 1.62
C LYS A 189 -12.48 -10.28 2.11
N LEU A 190 -13.70 -10.60 1.71
CA LEU A 190 -14.42 -11.81 2.09
C LEU A 190 -14.01 -12.99 1.20
N THR A 191 -12.76 -13.43 1.33
CA THR A 191 -12.20 -14.51 0.51
C THR A 191 -12.35 -15.86 1.18
N PHE A 192 -12.78 -16.86 0.41
CA PHE A 192 -12.90 -18.26 0.82
C PHE A 192 -12.89 -19.18 -0.41
N GLU A 193 -12.47 -20.44 -0.22
CA GLU A 193 -12.73 -21.52 -1.19
C GLU A 193 -13.93 -22.36 -0.74
N PHE A 194 -14.16 -22.45 0.60
CA PHE A 194 -15.36 -23.11 1.15
C PHE A 194 -15.81 -22.44 2.45
N LEU A 195 -17.09 -22.59 2.74
CA LEU A 195 -17.72 -22.16 4.00
C LEU A 195 -18.33 -23.37 4.71
N VAL A 196 -18.20 -23.37 6.04
CA VAL A 196 -18.90 -24.31 6.93
C VAL A 196 -19.60 -23.54 8.04
N PRO A 197 -20.67 -24.11 8.64
CA PRO A 197 -21.40 -23.46 9.71
C PRO A 197 -20.52 -23.10 10.89
N ALA A 198 -20.69 -21.90 11.45
CA ALA A 198 -19.93 -21.43 12.60
C ALA A 198 -20.10 -22.34 13.84
N GLU A 199 -21.23 -23.03 13.94
CA GLU A 199 -21.48 -24.01 15.01
C GLU A 199 -20.48 -25.16 15.03
N THR A 200 -19.87 -25.51 13.89
CA THR A 200 -18.85 -26.56 13.81
C THR A 200 -17.50 -26.15 14.38
N GLY A 201 -17.30 -24.85 14.65
CA GLY A 201 -16.07 -24.30 15.25
C GLY A 201 -15.89 -24.61 16.74
N GLY A 202 -16.88 -25.28 17.36
CA GLY A 202 -16.85 -25.66 18.77
C GLY A 202 -17.52 -24.65 19.71
N GLU A 203 -17.56 -24.99 20.99
CA GLU A 203 -18.27 -24.21 22.03
C GLU A 203 -17.76 -22.75 22.13
N ILE A 204 -16.49 -22.55 21.87
CA ILE A 204 -15.86 -21.21 21.91
C ILE A 204 -16.56 -20.17 21.00
N PHE A 205 -17.22 -20.63 19.94
CA PHE A 205 -17.94 -19.76 19.01
C PHE A 205 -19.35 -19.37 19.51
N ASN A 206 -19.76 -19.87 20.69
CA ASN A 206 -21.03 -19.54 21.32
C ASN A 206 -20.86 -18.85 22.69
N GLN A 207 -19.62 -18.59 23.10
CA GLN A 207 -19.30 -18.00 24.40
C GLN A 207 -19.09 -16.48 24.31
N TRP A 208 -19.15 -15.83 25.48
CA TRP A 208 -18.93 -14.38 25.63
C TRP A 208 -17.47 -14.01 25.95
N ASP A 209 -16.58 -14.96 26.09
CA ASP A 209 -15.25 -14.76 26.66
C ASP A 209 -14.19 -14.38 25.63
N ILE A 210 -14.20 -15.03 24.47
CA ILE A 210 -13.11 -14.93 23.50
C ILE A 210 -13.55 -14.19 22.23
N LYS A 211 -12.82 -13.12 21.87
CA LYS A 211 -12.96 -12.41 20.61
C LYS A 211 -12.19 -13.13 19.50
N CYS A 212 -12.86 -14.01 18.78
CA CYS A 212 -12.26 -14.83 17.71
C CYS A 212 -12.97 -14.73 16.37
N LEU A 213 -14.07 -13.97 16.30
CA LEU A 213 -14.91 -13.82 15.13
C LEU A 213 -15.13 -12.35 14.79
N GLN A 214 -15.59 -12.07 13.60
CA GLN A 214 -16.22 -10.81 13.21
C GLN A 214 -17.72 -11.01 13.14
N THR A 215 -18.48 -10.03 13.58
CA THR A 215 -19.94 -10.04 13.47
C THR A 215 -20.35 -8.99 12.45
N TYR A 216 -21.01 -9.44 11.38
CA TYR A 216 -21.63 -8.55 10.40
C TYR A 216 -23.15 -8.56 10.60
N VAL A 217 -23.74 -7.38 10.45
CA VAL A 217 -25.19 -7.19 10.60
C VAL A 217 -25.78 -6.44 9.41
N LYS A 218 -27.03 -6.76 9.09
CA LYS A 218 -27.85 -6.05 8.11
C LYS A 218 -28.98 -5.33 8.85
N LEU A 219 -29.09 -4.03 8.65
CA LEU A 219 -30.14 -3.23 9.26
C LEU A 219 -31.41 -3.24 8.40
N ALA A 220 -32.55 -3.09 9.07
CA ALA A 220 -33.85 -2.90 8.44
C ALA A 220 -33.87 -1.60 7.62
N ALA A 221 -34.72 -1.57 6.57
CA ALA A 221 -34.86 -0.38 5.76
C ALA A 221 -35.41 0.80 6.59
N GLY A 222 -34.63 1.90 6.62
CA GLY A 222 -35.00 3.11 7.39
C GLY A 222 -34.51 3.13 8.83
N ALA A 223 -33.82 2.08 9.31
CA ALA A 223 -33.16 2.10 10.62
C ALA A 223 -32.05 3.15 10.65
N ASP A 224 -31.91 3.87 11.77
CA ASP A 224 -30.81 4.80 11.98
C ASP A 224 -29.59 4.07 12.57
N PRO A 225 -28.49 3.94 11.81
CA PRO A 225 -27.29 3.24 12.29
C PRO A 225 -26.70 3.83 13.58
N LYS A 226 -26.93 5.12 13.86
CA LYS A 226 -26.45 5.77 15.09
C LYS A 226 -27.27 5.35 16.30
N GLN A 227 -28.59 5.21 16.15
CA GLN A 227 -29.46 4.74 17.23
C GLN A 227 -29.18 3.27 17.52
N VAL A 228 -29.07 2.43 16.50
CA VAL A 228 -28.70 1.02 16.69
C VAL A 228 -27.32 0.90 17.35
N SER A 229 -26.35 1.68 16.90
CA SER A 229 -25.00 1.71 17.50
C SER A 229 -25.03 2.09 18.97
N ALA A 230 -25.85 3.08 19.36
CA ALA A 230 -26.04 3.46 20.77
C ALA A 230 -26.72 2.34 21.58
N GLY A 231 -27.66 1.61 20.97
CA GLY A 231 -28.37 0.50 21.62
C GLY A 231 -27.53 -0.75 21.85
N ILE A 232 -26.50 -0.98 21.05
CA ILE A 232 -25.60 -2.15 21.18
C ILE A 232 -24.34 -1.86 21.98
N ARG A 233 -24.12 -0.62 22.40
CA ARG A 233 -22.87 -0.13 22.98
C ARG A 233 -22.38 -1.00 24.13
N ASP A 234 -23.24 -1.27 25.09
CA ASP A 234 -22.89 -1.91 26.35
C ASP A 234 -23.06 -3.44 26.33
N VAL A 235 -23.49 -4.03 25.21
CA VAL A 235 -23.79 -5.47 25.10
C VAL A 235 -22.64 -6.36 25.57
N TYR A 236 -21.41 -6.04 25.22
CA TYR A 236 -20.25 -6.81 25.70
C TYR A 236 -20.06 -6.62 27.21
N ASN A 237 -20.16 -5.40 27.71
CA ASN A 237 -19.92 -5.04 29.11
C ASN A 237 -20.97 -5.65 30.03
N ASP A 238 -22.22 -5.71 29.61
CA ASP A 238 -23.32 -6.33 30.36
C ASP A 238 -23.13 -7.82 30.60
N HIS A 239 -22.50 -8.50 29.62
CA HIS A 239 -22.22 -9.94 29.72
C HIS A 239 -20.86 -10.27 30.34
N ASN A 240 -19.98 -9.27 30.46
CA ASN A 240 -18.65 -9.43 31.03
C ASN A 240 -18.33 -8.28 32.01
N PRO A 241 -19.01 -8.20 33.16
CA PRO A 241 -18.93 -7.05 34.08
C PRO A 241 -17.54 -6.84 34.71
N GLY A 242 -16.69 -7.88 34.72
CA GLY A 242 -15.32 -7.79 35.25
C GLY A 242 -14.25 -7.69 34.17
N ALA A 243 -14.65 -7.85 32.92
CA ALA A 243 -13.71 -7.78 31.80
C ALA A 243 -13.42 -6.31 31.42
N TYR A 244 -12.39 -6.15 30.60
CA TYR A 244 -12.06 -4.87 29.99
C TYR A 244 -13.24 -4.26 29.23
N PRO A 245 -13.69 -3.05 29.53
CA PRO A 245 -14.83 -2.43 28.87
C PRO A 245 -14.60 -2.28 27.36
N ASN A 246 -15.57 -2.72 26.58
CA ASN A 246 -15.55 -2.58 25.13
C ASN A 246 -16.90 -2.04 24.66
N ASP A 247 -16.88 -0.83 24.17
CA ASP A 247 -18.06 -0.17 23.63
C ASP A 247 -18.26 -0.64 22.18
N TYR A 248 -19.32 -1.40 21.93
CA TYR A 248 -19.66 -1.83 20.56
C TYR A 248 -20.26 -0.68 19.77
N TYR A 249 -19.93 -0.63 18.50
CA TYR A 249 -20.50 0.30 17.53
C TYR A 249 -20.56 -0.28 16.13
N LEU A 250 -21.38 0.32 15.25
CA LEU A 250 -21.53 -0.10 13.87
C LEU A 250 -20.55 0.64 12.94
N SER A 251 -19.70 -0.11 12.26
CA SER A 251 -18.80 0.40 11.22
C SER A 251 -19.32 0.01 9.83
N PRO A 252 -19.62 0.97 8.94
CA PRO A 252 -20.14 0.65 7.60
C PRO A 252 -19.21 -0.24 6.81
N LEU A 253 -19.71 -1.28 6.15
CA LEU A 253 -18.90 -2.20 5.33
C LEU A 253 -18.14 -1.46 4.24
N LYS A 254 -18.77 -0.47 3.60
CA LYS A 254 -18.18 0.34 2.53
C LYS A 254 -16.91 1.11 2.92
N ASP A 255 -16.76 1.37 4.22
CA ASP A 255 -15.65 2.19 4.74
C ASP A 255 -14.48 1.34 5.26
N GLN A 256 -14.70 0.06 5.58
CA GLN A 256 -13.72 -0.81 6.21
C GLN A 256 -12.46 -1.08 5.39
N HIS A 257 -12.53 -0.95 4.06
CA HIS A 257 -11.35 -1.12 3.20
C HIS A 257 -10.52 0.15 3.15
N LEU A 258 -11.18 1.30 3.14
CA LEU A 258 -10.54 2.61 2.94
C LEU A 258 -10.06 3.23 4.24
N HIS A 259 -10.78 3.01 5.33
CA HIS A 259 -10.51 3.58 6.64
C HIS A 259 -10.23 2.48 7.66
N ASP A 260 -9.14 2.63 8.40
CA ASP A 260 -8.90 1.78 9.56
C ASP A 260 -9.80 2.24 10.72
N LEU A 261 -10.20 1.30 11.58
CA LEU A 261 -11.04 1.60 12.74
C LEU A 261 -10.40 2.63 13.68
N SER A 262 -9.07 2.66 13.75
CA SER A 262 -8.27 3.61 14.52
C SER A 262 -7.97 4.95 13.83
N GLY A 263 -8.51 5.16 12.63
CA GLY A 263 -8.21 6.31 11.78
C GLY A 263 -7.06 6.06 10.80
N GLY A 264 -7.01 6.82 9.71
CA GLY A 264 -6.07 6.59 8.62
C GLY A 264 -6.57 5.55 7.62
N GLY A 265 -5.72 4.58 7.30
CA GLY A 265 -6.05 3.49 6.37
C GLY A 265 -5.64 3.75 4.92
N ARG A 266 -6.15 2.93 4.01
CA ARG A 266 -5.78 2.95 2.59
C ARG A 266 -6.14 4.25 1.87
N ILE A 267 -7.11 5.01 2.38
CA ILE A 267 -7.50 6.32 1.82
C ILE A 267 -6.31 7.29 1.74
N VAL A 268 -5.38 7.23 2.70
CA VAL A 268 -4.17 8.06 2.69
C VAL A 268 -3.30 7.75 1.48
N TYR A 269 -3.12 6.46 1.16
CA TYR A 269 -2.36 6.05 -0.03
C TYR A 269 -3.05 6.46 -1.33
N ILE A 270 -4.40 6.35 -1.39
CA ILE A 270 -5.18 6.82 -2.54
C ILE A 270 -4.97 8.32 -2.77
N LEU A 271 -5.01 9.13 -1.72
CA LEU A 271 -4.77 10.56 -1.81
C LEU A 271 -3.33 10.89 -2.25
N VAL A 272 -2.35 10.21 -1.67
CA VAL A 272 -0.92 10.39 -2.03
C VAL A 272 -0.67 10.03 -3.50
N PHE A 273 -1.10 8.85 -3.95
CA PHE A 273 -0.90 8.43 -5.33
C PHE A 273 -1.71 9.29 -6.32
N SER A 274 -2.91 9.73 -5.97
CA SER A 274 -3.68 10.68 -6.80
C SER A 274 -2.95 12.01 -6.93
N ALA A 275 -2.40 12.55 -5.84
CA ALA A 275 -1.58 13.76 -5.88
C ALA A 275 -0.32 13.58 -6.73
N LEU A 276 0.34 12.41 -6.64
CA LEU A 276 1.48 12.05 -7.50
C LEU A 276 1.09 12.00 -8.98
N ALA A 277 -0.06 11.39 -9.32
CA ALA A 277 -0.57 11.34 -10.69
C ALA A 277 -0.81 12.75 -11.27
N VAL A 278 -1.47 13.60 -10.48
CA VAL A 278 -1.71 15.01 -10.87
C VAL A 278 -0.39 15.75 -11.05
N ALA A 279 0.57 15.57 -10.15
CA ALA A 279 1.87 16.24 -10.24
C ALA A 279 2.66 15.81 -11.49
N VAL A 280 2.66 14.51 -11.83
CA VAL A 280 3.33 14.02 -13.06
C VAL A 280 2.63 14.53 -14.32
N LEU A 281 1.29 14.52 -14.34
CA LEU A 281 0.54 15.13 -15.45
C LEU A 281 0.84 16.61 -15.60
N LEU A 282 0.93 17.36 -14.49
CA LEU A 282 1.31 18.77 -14.51
C LEU A 282 2.73 18.96 -15.08
N ILE A 283 3.70 18.13 -14.69
CA ILE A 283 5.06 18.15 -15.27
C ILE A 283 5.01 17.91 -16.78
N ALA A 284 4.24 16.93 -17.25
CA ALA A 284 4.09 16.61 -18.67
C ALA A 284 3.40 17.77 -19.43
N CYS A 285 2.33 18.37 -18.86
CA CYS A 285 1.66 19.56 -19.41
C CYS A 285 2.58 20.78 -19.45
N ILE A 286 3.33 21.03 -18.36
CA ILE A 286 4.31 22.13 -18.29
C ILE A 286 5.38 21.95 -19.35
N ASN A 287 5.90 20.75 -19.53
CA ASN A 287 6.85 20.44 -20.57
C ASN A 287 6.30 20.78 -21.97
N PHE A 288 5.08 20.31 -22.26
CA PHE A 288 4.39 20.63 -23.50
C PHE A 288 4.20 22.15 -23.67
N MET A 289 3.70 22.86 -22.64
CA MET A 289 3.51 24.30 -22.66
C MET A 289 4.80 25.05 -22.94
N ASN A 290 5.90 24.68 -22.30
CA ASN A 290 7.21 25.31 -22.49
C ASN A 290 7.69 25.14 -23.92
N LEU A 291 7.60 23.94 -24.49
CA LEU A 291 8.04 23.68 -25.86
C LEU A 291 7.09 24.28 -26.90
N ALA A 292 5.78 24.24 -26.70
CA ALA A 292 4.79 24.85 -27.59
C ALA A 292 4.93 26.35 -27.63
N THR A 293 5.14 27.00 -26.48
CA THR A 293 5.33 28.47 -26.37
C THR A 293 6.64 28.93 -26.97
N ALA A 294 7.73 28.18 -26.77
CA ALA A 294 9.02 28.49 -27.39
C ALA A 294 8.89 28.52 -28.91
N ARG A 295 8.22 27.53 -29.51
CA ARG A 295 8.00 27.51 -30.98
C ARG A 295 6.94 28.46 -31.49
N ALA A 296 6.05 28.89 -30.64
CA ALA A 296 5.05 29.89 -31.01
C ALA A 296 5.68 31.15 -31.66
N GLU A 297 6.89 31.52 -31.27
CA GLU A 297 7.62 32.66 -31.82
C GLU A 297 7.92 32.47 -33.32
N LEU A 298 8.16 31.28 -33.80
CA LEU A 298 8.35 30.96 -35.23
C LEU A 298 7.06 31.14 -36.06
N ARG A 299 5.90 31.06 -35.38
CA ARG A 299 4.56 31.17 -36.02
C ARG A 299 3.99 32.60 -35.98
N PHE A 300 4.72 33.58 -35.44
CA PHE A 300 4.22 34.95 -35.31
C PHE A 300 3.83 35.55 -36.67
N LYS A 301 4.63 35.34 -37.73
CA LYS A 301 4.30 35.81 -39.07
C LYS A 301 2.98 35.19 -39.59
N GLU A 302 2.79 33.90 -39.43
CA GLU A 302 1.55 33.18 -39.79
C GLU A 302 0.33 33.76 -39.07
N ILE A 303 0.45 33.95 -37.73
CA ILE A 303 -0.62 34.50 -36.89
C ILE A 303 -0.93 35.94 -37.26
N GLY A 304 0.12 36.74 -37.54
CA GLY A 304 -0.02 38.11 -38.00
C GLY A 304 -0.82 38.20 -39.30
N VAL A 305 -0.48 37.38 -40.29
CA VAL A 305 -1.20 37.29 -41.57
C VAL A 305 -2.66 36.85 -41.39
N LYS A 306 -2.91 35.80 -40.58
CA LYS A 306 -4.28 35.36 -40.30
C LYS A 306 -5.15 36.45 -39.67
N LYS A 307 -4.60 37.21 -38.72
CA LYS A 307 -5.28 38.33 -38.08
C LYS A 307 -5.55 39.52 -39.03
N THR A 308 -4.63 39.79 -39.93
CA THR A 308 -4.85 40.86 -40.94
C THR A 308 -5.93 40.48 -41.96
N ILE A 309 -6.15 39.18 -42.18
CA ILE A 309 -7.23 38.63 -43.04
C ILE A 309 -8.55 38.51 -42.27
N GLY A 310 -8.59 38.89 -40.97
CA GLY A 310 -9.82 38.95 -40.18
C GLY A 310 -10.03 37.84 -39.16
N ALA A 311 -9.06 36.95 -38.92
CA ALA A 311 -9.22 35.89 -37.94
C ALA A 311 -9.38 36.46 -36.50
N THR A 312 -10.41 36.00 -35.80
CA THR A 312 -10.72 36.39 -34.42
C THR A 312 -9.81 35.74 -33.41
N ARG A 313 -9.74 36.31 -32.20
CA ARG A 313 -8.96 35.68 -31.10
C ARG A 313 -9.49 34.30 -30.72
N GLY A 314 -10.81 34.13 -30.72
CA GLY A 314 -11.46 32.87 -30.38
C GLY A 314 -11.13 31.78 -31.39
N GLU A 315 -11.16 32.08 -32.69
CA GLU A 315 -10.84 31.11 -33.75
C GLU A 315 -9.37 30.60 -33.63
N LEU A 316 -8.45 31.51 -33.37
CA LEU A 316 -7.04 31.17 -33.19
C LEU A 316 -6.84 30.33 -31.89
N ALA A 317 -7.47 30.73 -30.79
CA ALA A 317 -7.42 29.97 -29.55
C ALA A 317 -7.97 28.54 -29.73
N LEU A 318 -9.13 28.40 -30.39
CA LEU A 318 -9.73 27.13 -30.69
C LEU A 318 -8.86 26.27 -31.62
N GLN A 319 -8.18 26.89 -32.59
CA GLN A 319 -7.24 26.17 -33.46
C GLN A 319 -6.08 25.57 -32.64
N PHE A 320 -5.42 26.37 -31.77
CA PHE A 320 -4.30 25.89 -30.95
C PHE A 320 -4.72 24.87 -29.92
N LEU A 321 -5.90 25.01 -29.29
CA LEU A 321 -6.48 24.00 -28.41
C LEU A 321 -6.75 22.70 -29.17
N GLY A 322 -7.31 22.79 -30.40
CA GLY A 322 -7.55 21.62 -31.24
C GLY A 322 -6.24 20.90 -31.64
N GLU A 323 -5.18 21.66 -31.98
CA GLU A 323 -3.85 21.06 -32.21
C GLU A 323 -3.33 20.32 -30.97
N SER A 324 -3.46 20.92 -29.78
CA SER A 324 -3.02 20.31 -28.51
C SER A 324 -3.83 19.07 -28.14
N LEU A 325 -5.16 19.11 -28.36
CA LEU A 325 -6.03 17.94 -28.17
C LEU A 325 -5.67 16.78 -29.09
N LEU A 326 -5.37 17.05 -30.36
CA LEU A 326 -4.92 16.01 -31.29
C LEU A 326 -3.61 15.37 -30.84
N ILE A 327 -2.64 16.16 -30.39
CA ILE A 327 -1.37 15.62 -29.86
C ILE A 327 -1.62 14.81 -28.59
N SER A 328 -2.51 15.27 -27.69
CA SER A 328 -2.89 14.55 -26.48
C SER A 328 -3.59 13.22 -26.81
N MET A 329 -4.43 13.17 -27.86
CA MET A 329 -5.07 11.92 -28.30
C MET A 329 -4.05 10.91 -28.86
N VAL A 330 -3.06 11.37 -29.64
CA VAL A 330 -1.97 10.50 -30.10
C VAL A 330 -1.16 9.99 -28.90
N ALA A 331 -0.84 10.87 -27.94
CA ALA A 331 -0.16 10.49 -26.71
C ALA A 331 -0.99 9.51 -25.86
N PHE A 332 -2.32 9.68 -25.82
CA PHE A 332 -3.24 8.77 -25.12
C PHE A 332 -3.22 7.36 -25.72
N VAL A 333 -3.28 7.23 -27.05
CA VAL A 333 -3.18 5.90 -27.69
C VAL A 333 -1.87 5.22 -27.33
N LEU A 334 -0.74 5.95 -27.36
CA LEU A 334 0.55 5.41 -26.94
C LEU A 334 0.57 5.09 -25.43
N ALA A 335 -0.07 5.92 -24.61
CA ALA A 335 -0.17 5.68 -23.18
C ALA A 335 -0.96 4.39 -22.88
N VAL A 336 -2.09 4.15 -23.57
CA VAL A 336 -2.86 2.90 -23.43
C VAL A 336 -2.00 1.68 -23.82
N VAL A 337 -1.26 1.75 -24.92
CA VAL A 337 -0.33 0.66 -25.31
C VAL A 337 0.75 0.44 -24.23
N LEU A 338 1.31 1.50 -23.66
CA LEU A 338 2.28 1.40 -22.57
C LEU A 338 1.64 0.78 -21.30
N VAL A 339 0.41 1.18 -20.98
CA VAL A 339 -0.34 0.62 -19.85
C VAL A 339 -0.59 -0.88 -20.07
N GLU A 340 -1.11 -1.28 -21.22
CA GLU A 340 -1.36 -2.70 -21.54
C GLU A 340 -0.07 -3.55 -21.48
N TRP A 341 1.05 -2.99 -21.91
CA TRP A 341 2.33 -3.70 -21.87
C TRP A 341 2.92 -3.80 -20.46
N THR A 342 2.75 -2.79 -19.61
CA THR A 342 3.31 -2.76 -18.26
C THR A 342 2.39 -3.36 -17.20
N LEU A 343 1.09 -3.45 -17.47
CA LEU A 343 0.07 -3.90 -16.53
C LEU A 343 0.34 -5.31 -15.96
N PRO A 344 0.68 -6.35 -16.75
CA PRO A 344 0.96 -7.67 -16.22
C PRO A 344 2.15 -7.67 -15.25
N PHE A 345 3.23 -6.96 -15.60
CA PHE A 345 4.41 -6.82 -14.74
C PHE A 345 4.07 -6.12 -13.41
N LEU A 346 3.24 -5.07 -13.45
CA LEU A 346 2.80 -4.36 -12.25
C LEU A 346 1.84 -5.21 -11.41
N ALA A 347 0.93 -5.96 -12.03
CA ALA A 347 0.02 -6.87 -11.34
C ALA A 347 0.79 -7.92 -10.52
N ASP A 348 1.81 -8.52 -11.11
CA ASP A 348 2.69 -9.49 -10.41
C ASP A 348 3.50 -8.82 -9.29
N LEU A 349 4.04 -7.62 -9.55
CA LEU A 349 4.85 -6.87 -8.58
C LEU A 349 4.03 -6.44 -7.35
N VAL A 350 2.81 -5.92 -7.59
CA VAL A 350 1.92 -5.40 -6.54
C VAL A 350 1.06 -6.52 -5.94
N ARG A 351 1.10 -7.73 -6.53
CA ARG A 351 0.24 -8.88 -6.19
C ARG A 351 -1.25 -8.51 -6.15
N MET A 352 -1.66 -7.63 -7.05
CA MET A 352 -3.05 -7.21 -7.20
C MET A 352 -3.62 -7.69 -8.53
N PRO A 353 -4.90 -8.06 -8.57
CA PRO A 353 -5.56 -8.58 -9.77
C PRO A 353 -5.90 -7.46 -10.77
N LEU A 354 -4.88 -6.71 -11.22
CA LEU A 354 -5.04 -5.73 -12.28
C LEU A 354 -5.21 -6.46 -13.61
N GLN A 355 -6.39 -6.37 -14.20
CA GLN A 355 -6.74 -7.06 -15.42
C GLN A 355 -6.88 -6.08 -16.60
N LEU A 356 -6.55 -6.54 -17.80
CA LEU A 356 -6.70 -5.76 -19.06
C LEU A 356 -8.14 -5.28 -19.29
N ASN A 357 -9.14 -6.07 -18.85
CA ASN A 357 -10.55 -5.69 -18.94
C ASN A 357 -10.86 -4.38 -18.22
N MET A 358 -10.09 -4.02 -17.17
CA MET A 358 -10.26 -2.76 -16.44
C MET A 358 -9.94 -1.54 -17.29
N VAL A 359 -9.03 -1.64 -18.27
CA VAL A 359 -8.72 -0.55 -19.21
C VAL A 359 -9.95 -0.23 -20.05
N TRP A 360 -10.60 -1.25 -20.58
CA TRP A 360 -11.76 -1.08 -21.47
C TRP A 360 -13.02 -0.68 -20.73
N SER A 361 -13.26 -1.22 -19.54
CA SER A 361 -14.41 -0.84 -18.69
C SER A 361 -14.32 0.61 -18.20
N ASN A 362 -13.12 1.12 -17.97
CA ASN A 362 -12.87 2.50 -17.51
C ASN A 362 -12.52 3.48 -18.64
N LEU A 363 -12.65 3.08 -19.90
CA LEU A 363 -12.27 3.91 -21.06
C LEU A 363 -12.83 5.35 -21.03
N PRO A 364 -14.08 5.61 -20.62
CA PRO A 364 -14.60 6.98 -20.53
C PRO A 364 -13.80 7.86 -19.55
N GLY A 365 -13.45 7.32 -18.39
CA GLY A 365 -12.62 8.02 -17.39
C GLY A 365 -11.21 8.28 -17.90
N LEU A 366 -10.59 7.29 -18.53
CA LEU A 366 -9.27 7.41 -19.14
C LEU A 366 -9.25 8.47 -20.25
N LEU A 367 -10.29 8.49 -21.10
CA LEU A 367 -10.45 9.48 -22.15
C LEU A 367 -10.67 10.90 -21.57
N ALA A 368 -11.43 11.02 -20.49
CA ALA A 368 -11.64 12.31 -19.82
C ALA A 368 -10.31 12.89 -19.29
N ILE A 369 -9.44 12.05 -18.70
CA ILE A 369 -8.10 12.47 -18.27
C ILE A 369 -7.26 12.96 -19.46
N ALA A 370 -7.28 12.24 -20.59
CA ALA A 370 -6.55 12.63 -21.78
C ALA A 370 -7.06 13.96 -22.40
N LEU A 371 -8.38 14.16 -22.42
CA LEU A 371 -9.00 15.41 -22.88
C LEU A 371 -8.65 16.57 -21.95
N ALA A 372 -8.77 16.38 -20.65
CA ALA A 372 -8.37 17.38 -19.65
C ALA A 372 -6.89 17.76 -19.79
N THR A 373 -6.01 16.77 -19.97
CA THR A 373 -4.58 16.97 -20.20
C THR A 373 -4.34 17.82 -21.45
N GLY A 374 -5.02 17.52 -22.58
CA GLY A 374 -4.92 18.28 -23.83
C GLY A 374 -5.40 19.72 -23.68
N VAL A 375 -6.50 19.95 -22.95
CA VAL A 375 -7.01 21.29 -22.65
C VAL A 375 -6.05 22.07 -21.76
N ILE A 376 -5.55 21.48 -20.66
CA ILE A 376 -4.61 22.13 -19.74
C ILE A 376 -3.32 22.47 -20.47
N ALA A 377 -2.71 21.50 -21.16
CA ALA A 377 -1.46 21.68 -21.89
C ALA A 377 -1.58 22.72 -23.03
N GLY A 378 -2.73 22.76 -23.71
CA GLY A 378 -3.00 23.69 -24.82
C GLY A 378 -3.45 25.09 -24.38
N SER A 379 -3.96 25.24 -23.15
CA SER A 379 -4.59 26.49 -22.70
C SER A 379 -3.64 27.71 -22.77
N TYR A 380 -2.47 27.61 -22.13
CA TYR A 380 -1.53 28.71 -22.08
C TYR A 380 -1.00 29.09 -23.47
N PRO A 381 -0.51 28.18 -24.33
CA PRO A 381 -0.13 28.50 -25.70
C PRO A 381 -1.27 29.15 -26.50
N ALA A 382 -2.49 28.64 -26.40
CA ALA A 382 -3.65 29.15 -27.11
C ALA A 382 -4.00 30.61 -26.73
N PHE A 383 -4.08 30.89 -25.42
CA PHE A 383 -4.35 32.26 -24.93
C PHE A 383 -3.22 33.21 -25.23
N TYR A 384 -1.97 32.77 -25.08
CA TYR A 384 -0.81 33.62 -25.37
C TYR A 384 -0.75 34.02 -26.84
N LEU A 385 -0.82 33.06 -27.78
CA LEU A 385 -0.74 33.29 -29.21
C LEU A 385 -1.93 34.10 -29.77
N SER A 386 -3.14 33.77 -29.28
CA SER A 386 -4.35 34.52 -29.69
C SER A 386 -4.34 35.99 -29.23
N SER A 387 -3.60 36.35 -28.17
CA SER A 387 -3.53 37.70 -27.63
C SER A 387 -2.58 38.64 -28.37
N LEU A 388 -1.69 38.12 -29.23
CA LEU A 388 -0.69 38.91 -29.96
C LEU A 388 -1.34 39.93 -30.89
N LYS A 389 -0.83 41.19 -30.91
CA LYS A 389 -1.33 42.27 -31.76
C LYS A 389 -0.65 42.23 -33.14
N PRO A 390 -1.39 42.36 -34.29
CA PRO A 390 -0.82 42.28 -35.64
C PRO A 390 0.29 43.31 -35.90
N LEU A 391 0.10 44.53 -35.42
CA LEU A 391 1.08 45.65 -35.56
C LEU A 391 2.42 45.36 -34.86
N ALA A 392 2.42 44.58 -33.78
CA ALA A 392 3.63 44.19 -33.08
C ALA A 392 4.42 43.10 -33.82
N VAL A 393 3.74 42.32 -34.67
CA VAL A 393 4.30 41.20 -35.42
C VAL A 393 4.84 41.59 -36.79
N LEU A 394 4.16 42.51 -37.47
CA LEU A 394 4.50 42.96 -38.85
C LEU A 394 5.33 44.26 -38.89
N GLY A 395 5.30 45.09 -37.83
CA GLY A 395 5.97 46.40 -37.74
C GLY A 395 7.34 46.34 -37.01
N SER A 396 8.31 45.69 -37.58
CA SER A 396 9.58 45.32 -36.96
C SER A 396 10.71 46.36 -37.03
N ARG A 397 10.48 47.62 -36.71
CA ARG A 397 11.61 48.60 -36.68
C ARG A 397 11.64 49.63 -35.54
N ARG A 398 10.82 49.48 -34.47
CA ARG A 398 10.95 50.35 -33.29
C ARG A 398 11.23 49.55 -32.03
N PRO A 399 12.47 49.61 -31.46
CA PRO A 399 12.81 48.94 -30.20
C PRO A 399 12.15 49.71 -29.05
N GLY A 400 11.13 49.14 -28.41
CA GLY A 400 10.53 49.73 -27.22
C GLY A 400 9.20 49.14 -26.77
N ARG A 401 8.32 48.69 -27.66
CA ARG A 401 6.94 48.27 -27.30
C ARG A 401 6.70 46.77 -27.38
N THR A 402 7.60 46.02 -28.00
CA THR A 402 7.57 44.53 -28.11
C THR A 402 8.25 43.85 -26.92
N VAL A 403 9.08 44.58 -26.16
CA VAL A 403 9.89 44.06 -25.04
C VAL A 403 9.03 43.49 -23.91
N THR A 404 7.88 44.13 -23.61
CA THR A 404 7.04 43.72 -22.46
C THR A 404 6.31 42.37 -22.65
N SER A 405 5.88 42.02 -23.87
CA SER A 405 5.19 40.76 -24.13
C SER A 405 6.17 39.57 -24.18
N HIS A 406 7.34 39.74 -24.75
CA HIS A 406 8.40 38.72 -24.75
C HIS A 406 8.93 38.48 -23.34
N PHE A 407 9.09 39.54 -22.52
CA PHE A 407 9.55 39.42 -21.14
C PHE A 407 8.56 38.61 -20.28
N ARG A 408 7.24 38.86 -20.44
CA ARG A 408 6.20 38.12 -19.73
C ARG A 408 6.19 36.61 -20.07
N ALA A 409 6.28 36.26 -21.36
CA ALA A 409 6.32 34.87 -21.80
C ALA A 409 7.57 34.14 -21.30
N ALA A 410 8.73 34.79 -21.36
CA ALA A 410 9.97 34.26 -20.82
C ALA A 410 9.89 34.05 -19.29
N MET A 411 9.27 34.99 -18.56
CA MET A 411 9.08 34.87 -17.10
C MET A 411 8.17 33.72 -16.73
N ILE A 412 7.02 33.54 -17.41
CA ILE A 412 6.10 32.42 -17.16
C ILE A 412 6.78 31.10 -17.42
N ARG A 413 7.53 30.94 -18.51
CA ARG A 413 8.32 29.73 -18.78
C ARG A 413 9.32 29.42 -17.63
N LYS A 414 9.99 30.45 -17.09
CA LYS A 414 10.91 30.27 -15.94
C LYS A 414 10.18 29.82 -14.71
N VAL A 415 9.01 30.39 -14.41
CA VAL A 415 8.15 29.94 -13.27
C VAL A 415 7.72 28.49 -13.44
N LEU A 416 7.27 28.11 -14.66
CA LEU A 416 6.88 26.73 -14.94
C LEU A 416 8.05 25.75 -14.76
N VAL A 417 9.26 26.12 -15.20
CA VAL A 417 10.48 25.31 -15.00
C VAL A 417 10.83 25.20 -13.52
N VAL A 418 10.69 26.28 -12.73
CA VAL A 418 10.90 26.25 -11.28
C VAL A 418 9.92 25.29 -10.61
N ILE A 419 8.62 25.37 -10.93
CA ILE A 419 7.60 24.46 -10.41
C ILE A 419 7.96 23.01 -10.75
N GLN A 420 8.34 22.73 -12.00
CA GLN A 420 8.70 21.41 -12.48
C GLN A 420 9.89 20.81 -11.70
N PHE A 421 10.97 21.59 -11.51
CA PHE A 421 12.11 21.15 -10.73
C PHE A 421 11.80 21.06 -9.24
N SER A 422 10.95 21.94 -8.70
CA SER A 422 10.52 21.84 -7.30
C SER A 422 9.81 20.51 -7.01
N VAL A 423 8.88 20.12 -7.87
CA VAL A 423 8.18 18.82 -7.75
C VAL A 423 9.17 17.64 -7.88
N SER A 424 10.12 17.72 -8.83
CA SER A 424 11.15 16.68 -9.01
C SER A 424 12.05 16.55 -7.78
N ILE A 425 12.44 17.67 -7.15
CA ILE A 425 13.24 17.67 -5.92
C ILE A 425 12.45 17.06 -4.75
N ILE A 426 11.17 17.45 -4.59
CA ILE A 426 10.29 16.90 -3.54
C ILE A 426 10.19 15.38 -3.68
N PHE A 427 9.98 14.88 -4.89
CA PHE A 427 9.89 13.43 -5.14
C PHE A 427 11.22 12.72 -4.85
N LEU A 428 12.35 13.32 -5.22
CA LEU A 428 13.66 12.74 -4.95
C LEU A 428 13.97 12.70 -3.46
N VAL A 429 13.60 13.73 -2.70
CA VAL A 429 13.71 13.74 -1.25
C VAL A 429 12.82 12.64 -0.65
N ALA A 430 11.56 12.53 -1.12
CA ALA A 430 10.61 11.55 -0.61
C ALA A 430 11.16 10.13 -0.75
N ILE A 431 11.64 9.75 -1.95
CA ILE A 431 12.19 8.39 -2.13
C ILE A 431 13.43 8.13 -1.27
N VAL A 432 14.34 9.09 -1.12
CA VAL A 432 15.53 8.91 -0.28
C VAL A 432 15.14 8.75 1.20
N VAL A 433 14.15 9.52 1.67
CA VAL A 433 13.65 9.39 3.06
C VAL A 433 12.96 8.05 3.28
N ILE A 434 12.12 7.60 2.32
CA ILE A 434 11.45 6.29 2.39
C ILE A 434 12.48 5.16 2.44
N ILE A 435 13.49 5.17 1.56
CA ILE A 435 14.54 4.15 1.56
C ILE A 435 15.28 4.15 2.90
N ARG A 436 15.69 5.31 3.41
CA ARG A 436 16.35 5.42 4.71
C ARG A 436 15.50 4.92 5.88
N GLN A 437 14.20 5.17 5.85
CA GLN A 437 13.28 4.65 6.86
C GLN A 437 13.19 3.13 6.79
N LEU A 438 13.07 2.56 5.59
CA LEU A 438 13.04 1.11 5.40
C LEU A 438 14.35 0.43 5.83
N ASP A 439 15.49 1.03 5.50
CA ASP A 439 16.80 0.54 5.94
C ASP A 439 16.91 0.62 7.46
N TYR A 440 16.51 1.74 8.08
CA TYR A 440 16.48 1.88 9.53
C TYR A 440 15.62 0.79 10.19
N LEU A 441 14.42 0.50 9.66
CA LEU A 441 13.53 -0.55 10.19
C LEU A 441 14.13 -1.95 9.99
N ARG A 442 14.86 -2.13 8.91
CA ARG A 442 15.55 -3.38 8.64
C ARG A 442 16.72 -3.63 9.59
N ASP A 443 17.43 -2.59 9.97
CA ASP A 443 18.65 -2.69 10.78
C ASP A 443 18.36 -2.43 12.27
N MET A 444 17.11 -2.11 12.64
CA MET A 444 16.68 -1.83 14.00
C MET A 444 16.87 -3.07 14.90
N ASP A 445 17.44 -2.86 16.08
CA ASP A 445 17.46 -3.86 17.13
C ASP A 445 16.03 -4.11 17.64
N LEU A 446 15.55 -5.32 17.46
CA LEU A 446 14.22 -5.75 17.92
C LEU A 446 14.22 -6.23 19.37
N GLY A 447 15.37 -6.25 20.04
CA GLY A 447 15.53 -6.82 21.39
C GLY A 447 15.65 -8.34 21.38
N TYR A 448 15.79 -8.96 20.20
CA TYR A 448 16.10 -10.37 20.02
C TYR A 448 16.90 -10.59 18.75
N ASP A 449 17.67 -11.68 18.70
CA ASP A 449 18.45 -12.06 17.52
C ASP A 449 17.52 -12.75 16.50
N ARG A 450 17.16 -11.98 15.45
CA ARG A 450 16.29 -12.43 14.36
C ARG A 450 17.01 -13.17 13.24
N ASP A 451 18.35 -13.10 13.22
CA ASP A 451 19.12 -13.68 12.13
C ASP A 451 19.10 -15.21 12.21
N HIS A 452 18.94 -15.83 11.07
CA HIS A 452 18.93 -17.28 10.93
C HIS A 452 17.85 -18.01 11.76
N LEU A 453 16.76 -17.32 12.17
CA LEU A 453 15.59 -17.96 12.75
C LEU A 453 14.63 -18.43 11.66
N ALA A 454 14.36 -19.73 11.62
CA ALA A 454 13.31 -20.33 10.80
C ALA A 454 12.09 -20.67 11.69
N VAL A 455 10.91 -20.52 11.14
CA VAL A 455 9.66 -20.92 11.78
C VAL A 455 8.98 -22.03 10.98
N VAL A 456 8.54 -23.05 11.68
CA VAL A 456 7.74 -24.15 11.14
C VAL A 456 6.37 -24.10 11.77
N ASN A 457 5.33 -23.99 10.95
CA ASN A 457 3.96 -24.19 11.42
C ASN A 457 3.73 -25.69 11.62
N LEU A 458 3.59 -26.12 12.86
CA LEU A 458 3.36 -27.52 13.16
C LEU A 458 1.96 -27.95 12.75
N PRO A 459 1.83 -29.01 11.94
CA PRO A 459 0.55 -29.63 11.67
C PRO A 459 -0.17 -30.05 12.96
N ARG A 460 -1.49 -29.91 13.02
CA ARG A 460 -2.30 -30.27 14.22
C ARG A 460 -1.96 -31.64 14.85
N PRO A 461 -1.75 -32.72 14.06
CA PRO A 461 -1.38 -34.03 14.62
C PRO A 461 -0.02 -34.05 15.33
N LEU A 462 0.86 -33.12 15.03
CA LEU A 462 2.21 -33.00 15.61
C LEU A 462 2.26 -32.09 16.83
N VAL A 463 1.26 -31.21 17.04
CA VAL A 463 1.23 -30.30 18.20
C VAL A 463 1.36 -31.06 19.53
N PRO A 464 0.64 -32.17 19.79
CA PRO A 464 0.86 -32.98 21.01
C PRO A 464 2.21 -33.70 21.06
N LYS A 465 2.91 -33.82 19.93
CA LYS A 465 4.20 -34.51 19.76
C LYS A 465 5.36 -33.55 19.54
N THR A 466 5.22 -32.32 19.95
CA THR A 466 6.16 -31.22 19.67
C THR A 466 7.59 -31.56 20.11
N GLU A 467 7.77 -32.16 21.29
CA GLU A 467 9.11 -32.55 21.79
C GLU A 467 9.79 -33.63 20.93
N ILE A 468 9.01 -34.55 20.34
CA ILE A 468 9.55 -35.54 19.39
C ILE A 468 10.07 -34.84 18.13
N VAL A 469 9.25 -33.96 17.57
CA VAL A 469 9.63 -33.19 16.37
C VAL A 469 10.88 -32.32 16.63
N LYS A 470 10.94 -31.69 17.80
CA LYS A 470 12.05 -30.86 18.23
C LYS A 470 13.35 -31.67 18.35
N THR A 471 13.27 -32.83 19.00
CA THR A 471 14.42 -33.74 19.20
C THR A 471 14.95 -34.25 17.87
N GLU A 472 14.06 -34.63 16.94
CA GLU A 472 14.45 -35.13 15.62
C GLU A 472 15.13 -34.04 14.77
N LEU A 473 14.59 -32.82 14.81
CA LEU A 473 15.19 -31.71 14.07
C LEU A 473 16.54 -31.25 14.64
N LEU A 474 16.73 -31.34 15.96
CA LEU A 474 18.02 -31.04 16.61
C LEU A 474 19.14 -32.03 16.25
N GLN A 475 18.82 -33.19 15.66
CA GLN A 475 19.85 -34.13 15.14
C GLN A 475 20.53 -33.56 13.86
N HIS A 476 19.93 -32.61 13.18
CA HIS A 476 20.55 -31.97 12.03
C HIS A 476 21.65 -30.99 12.48
N ALA A 477 22.88 -31.21 12.04
CA ALA A 477 24.04 -30.37 12.38
C ALA A 477 23.89 -28.88 12.01
N SER A 478 22.95 -28.56 11.12
CA SER A 478 22.65 -27.19 10.73
C SER A 478 21.66 -26.45 11.66
N ILE A 479 21.15 -27.13 12.69
CA ILE A 479 20.18 -26.56 13.66
C ILE A 479 20.86 -26.54 15.03
N SER A 480 21.07 -25.35 15.59
CA SER A 480 21.77 -25.19 16.88
C SER A 480 20.83 -25.22 18.07
N THR A 481 19.67 -24.57 17.96
CA THR A 481 18.65 -24.53 19.02
C THR A 481 17.27 -24.62 18.42
N ALA A 482 16.31 -25.08 19.22
CA ALA A 482 14.90 -25.18 18.83
C ALA A 482 14.00 -24.80 20.01
N SER A 483 12.94 -24.05 19.73
CA SER A 483 11.97 -23.63 20.74
C SER A 483 10.56 -23.65 20.18
N VAL A 484 9.58 -23.70 21.06
CA VAL A 484 8.17 -23.81 20.72
C VAL A 484 7.40 -22.61 21.26
N SER A 485 6.40 -22.17 20.49
CA SER A 485 5.44 -21.18 20.98
C SER A 485 4.01 -21.48 20.50
N SER A 486 3.02 -20.94 21.21
CA SER A 486 1.62 -21.03 20.81
C SER A 486 1.30 -20.07 19.65
N GLN A 487 2.02 -18.96 19.53
CA GLN A 487 1.84 -17.92 18.50
C GLN A 487 3.15 -17.52 17.84
N THR A 488 3.05 -16.98 16.62
CA THR A 488 4.22 -16.45 15.90
C THR A 488 4.64 -15.07 16.43
N VAL A 489 5.95 -14.81 16.48
CA VAL A 489 6.51 -13.54 16.98
C VAL A 489 6.15 -12.34 16.08
N ALA A 490 5.92 -12.55 14.79
CA ALA A 490 5.64 -11.47 13.85
C ALA A 490 4.16 -11.00 13.85
N ARG A 491 3.25 -11.75 14.48
CA ARG A 491 1.81 -11.47 14.53
C ARG A 491 1.19 -12.00 15.80
N TRP A 492 1.52 -11.42 16.92
CA TRP A 492 0.88 -11.78 18.18
C TRP A 492 -0.51 -11.17 18.24
N SER A 493 -1.50 -12.05 18.28
CA SER A 493 -2.92 -11.67 18.23
C SER A 493 -3.64 -11.81 19.55
N SER A 494 -3.05 -12.51 20.54
CA SER A 494 -3.68 -12.70 21.85
C SER A 494 -3.21 -11.65 22.83
N SER A 495 -4.17 -11.09 23.54
CA SER A 495 -3.95 -10.21 24.66
C SER A 495 -5.00 -10.48 25.75
N PHE A 496 -4.63 -10.21 26.97
CA PHE A 496 -5.50 -10.39 28.14
C PHE A 496 -5.41 -9.20 29.07
N GLY A 497 -6.49 -8.97 29.81
CA GLY A 497 -6.44 -8.11 30.98
C GLY A 497 -5.65 -8.80 32.09
N ILE A 498 -4.96 -8.01 32.92
CA ILE A 498 -4.31 -8.50 34.14
C ILE A 498 -4.73 -7.67 35.34
N ASP A 499 -4.71 -8.33 36.50
CA ASP A 499 -4.88 -7.67 37.79
C ASP A 499 -3.72 -8.00 38.73
N TRP A 500 -3.39 -7.05 39.64
CA TRP A 500 -2.31 -7.23 40.61
C TRP A 500 -2.54 -6.41 41.89
N PRO A 501 -1.97 -6.78 43.01
CA PRO A 501 -2.08 -6.01 44.26
C PRO A 501 -1.57 -4.58 44.11
N GLY A 502 -2.41 -3.59 44.33
CA GLY A 502 -2.10 -2.16 44.19
C GLY A 502 -2.46 -1.53 42.85
N LYS A 503 -3.10 -2.27 41.95
CA LYS A 503 -3.68 -1.71 40.71
C LYS A 503 -4.83 -0.77 41.05
N LEU A 504 -4.89 0.40 40.42
CA LEU A 504 -6.01 1.31 40.51
C LEU A 504 -7.20 0.78 39.72
N ALA A 505 -8.41 0.96 40.21
CA ALA A 505 -9.62 0.40 39.60
C ALA A 505 -9.90 0.91 38.16
N ASP A 506 -9.39 2.11 37.85
CA ASP A 506 -9.49 2.76 36.55
C ASP A 506 -8.32 2.42 35.61
N GLN A 507 -7.31 1.72 36.08
CA GLN A 507 -6.18 1.27 35.24
C GLN A 507 -6.54 -0.01 34.52
N VAL A 508 -6.59 0.05 33.23
CA VAL A 508 -6.83 -1.09 32.39
C VAL A 508 -5.67 -1.28 31.43
N PHE A 509 -5.16 -2.50 31.35
CA PHE A 509 -4.03 -2.84 30.52
C PHE A 509 -4.36 -4.01 29.59
N ASP A 510 -4.09 -3.81 28.32
CA ASP A 510 -4.07 -4.87 27.34
C ASP A 510 -2.64 -5.41 27.24
N VAL A 511 -2.41 -6.60 27.79
CA VAL A 511 -1.09 -7.24 27.86
C VAL A 511 -0.99 -8.30 26.80
N GLY A 512 0.01 -8.17 25.93
CA GLY A 512 0.34 -9.21 24.94
C GLY A 512 0.72 -10.50 25.64
N TYR A 513 0.31 -11.64 25.07
CA TYR A 513 0.47 -12.94 25.67
C TYR A 513 1.01 -13.98 24.68
N ASN A 514 1.93 -14.83 25.15
CA ASN A 514 2.34 -16.02 24.42
C ASN A 514 2.70 -17.13 25.39
N GLU A 515 2.48 -18.37 24.98
CA GLU A 515 3.00 -19.55 25.64
C GLU A 515 4.24 -20.04 24.92
N ILE A 516 5.30 -20.29 25.67
CA ILE A 516 6.63 -20.62 25.17
C ILE A 516 7.25 -21.76 25.96
N ASP A 517 8.27 -22.41 25.42
CA ASP A 517 9.00 -23.43 26.12
C ASP A 517 10.25 -22.91 26.87
N HIS A 518 10.99 -23.79 27.50
CA HIS A 518 12.20 -23.48 28.28
C HIS A 518 13.33 -22.90 27.42
N ASP A 519 13.39 -23.28 26.15
CA ASP A 519 14.53 -22.98 25.26
C ASP A 519 14.30 -21.70 24.44
N PHE A 520 13.17 -20.99 24.70
CA PHE A 520 12.80 -19.76 23.97
C PHE A 520 13.81 -18.63 24.20
N LEU A 521 14.25 -18.43 25.44
CA LEU A 521 15.23 -17.38 25.78
C LEU A 521 16.51 -17.53 24.95
N GLU A 522 17.05 -18.75 24.91
CA GLU A 522 18.29 -19.07 24.19
C GLU A 522 18.08 -18.98 22.67
N THR A 523 16.98 -19.56 22.18
CA THR A 523 16.69 -19.59 20.74
C THR A 523 16.53 -18.19 20.16
N PHE A 524 15.95 -17.25 20.91
CA PHE A 524 15.77 -15.86 20.48
C PHE A 524 16.90 -14.92 20.92
N GLY A 525 17.82 -15.38 21.79
CA GLY A 525 18.89 -14.53 22.32
C GLY A 525 18.37 -13.38 23.17
N LEU A 526 17.29 -13.60 23.93
CA LEU A 526 16.71 -12.60 24.84
C LEU A 526 17.56 -12.46 26.10
N GLU A 527 17.61 -11.27 26.68
CA GLU A 527 18.36 -11.02 27.93
C GLU A 527 17.43 -10.89 29.13
N MET A 528 17.82 -11.56 30.22
CA MET A 528 17.17 -11.35 31.51
C MET A 528 17.63 -10.02 32.15
N ARG A 529 16.68 -9.28 32.74
CA ARG A 529 16.95 -8.02 33.46
C ARG A 529 16.82 -8.20 34.97
N ALA A 530 15.91 -9.09 35.42
CA ALA A 530 15.73 -9.42 36.83
C ALA A 530 15.16 -10.84 36.97
N GLY A 531 15.41 -11.48 38.10
CA GLY A 531 14.90 -12.80 38.38
C GLY A 531 15.50 -13.93 37.55
N ARG A 532 14.72 -14.97 37.22
CA ARG A 532 15.12 -16.13 36.42
C ARG A 532 14.13 -16.41 35.30
N PHE A 533 14.58 -17.15 34.30
CA PHE A 533 13.70 -17.72 33.27
C PHE A 533 13.14 -19.08 33.73
N PHE A 534 12.23 -19.65 32.96
CA PHE A 534 11.68 -20.99 33.19
C PHE A 534 12.78 -22.04 33.20
N SER A 535 12.70 -22.96 34.14
CA SER A 535 13.67 -24.06 34.30
C SER A 535 12.98 -25.42 34.47
N ARG A 536 13.55 -26.42 33.87
CA ARG A 536 13.08 -27.80 34.03
C ARG A 536 13.25 -28.35 35.47
N GLU A 537 14.00 -27.67 36.31
CA GLU A 537 14.19 -28.01 37.74
C GLU A 537 12.98 -27.61 38.59
N PHE A 538 12.16 -26.67 38.14
CA PHE A 538 10.99 -26.17 38.86
C PHE A 538 9.69 -26.62 38.19
N SER A 539 9.08 -27.71 38.70
CA SER A 539 7.82 -28.23 38.17
C SER A 539 6.64 -27.24 38.32
N THR A 540 6.76 -26.26 39.23
CA THR A 540 5.76 -25.22 39.46
C THR A 540 5.68 -24.20 38.31
N ASP A 541 6.73 -24.10 37.49
CA ASP A 541 6.78 -23.12 36.42
C ASP A 541 5.69 -23.33 35.37
N LEU A 542 5.28 -24.57 35.13
CA LEU A 542 4.24 -24.90 34.14
C LEU A 542 2.85 -24.37 34.50
N ARG A 543 2.52 -24.23 35.79
CA ARG A 543 1.17 -23.92 36.22
C ARG A 543 0.99 -22.58 36.96
N GLY A 544 2.06 -22.01 37.50
CA GLY A 544 1.96 -20.88 38.39
C GLY A 544 2.98 -19.81 38.20
N SER A 545 3.76 -19.81 37.10
CA SER A 545 4.82 -18.83 36.86
C SER A 545 4.62 -18.09 35.53
N CYS A 546 5.09 -16.84 35.50
CA CYS A 546 5.17 -16.05 34.28
C CYS A 546 6.44 -15.22 34.23
N VAL A 547 6.86 -14.88 33.03
CA VAL A 547 7.96 -13.97 32.72
C VAL A 547 7.39 -12.76 31.97
N VAL A 548 7.80 -11.56 32.35
CA VAL A 548 7.26 -10.31 31.81
C VAL A 548 8.36 -9.45 31.18
N ASN A 549 8.01 -8.53 30.29
CA ASN A 549 8.98 -7.56 29.75
C ASN A 549 9.04 -6.28 30.61
N GLN A 550 10.08 -5.47 30.41
CA GLN A 550 10.24 -4.20 31.12
C GLN A 550 9.09 -3.23 30.86
N ALA A 551 8.47 -3.26 29.68
CA ALA A 551 7.33 -2.42 29.35
C ALA A 551 6.13 -2.70 30.28
N LEU A 552 5.86 -3.96 30.60
CA LEU A 552 4.81 -4.31 31.56
C LEU A 552 5.14 -3.81 32.98
N VAL A 553 6.37 -3.99 33.43
CA VAL A 553 6.82 -3.51 34.75
C VAL A 553 6.64 -2.00 34.87
N ARG A 554 7.04 -1.26 33.83
CA ARG A 554 6.82 0.21 33.79
C ARG A 554 5.34 0.59 33.79
N ALA A 555 4.52 -0.14 33.06
CA ALA A 555 3.07 0.08 33.00
C ALA A 555 2.39 -0.18 34.35
N MET A 556 2.82 -1.23 35.07
CA MET A 556 2.34 -1.55 36.41
C MET A 556 2.81 -0.52 37.47
N GLY A 557 3.87 0.25 37.21
CA GLY A 557 4.46 1.18 38.19
C GLY A 557 5.12 0.51 39.39
N VAL A 558 5.50 -0.77 39.25
CA VAL A 558 6.08 -1.59 40.33
C VAL A 558 7.61 -1.53 40.26
N THR A 559 8.27 -1.36 41.41
CA THR A 559 9.75 -1.29 41.47
C THR A 559 10.39 -2.67 41.61
N ASP A 560 9.74 -3.60 42.30
CA ASP A 560 10.21 -4.99 42.45
C ASP A 560 9.09 -5.95 42.02
N PRO A 561 9.10 -6.36 40.75
CA PRO A 561 8.05 -7.22 40.18
C PRO A 561 8.26 -8.71 40.47
N VAL A 562 9.47 -9.15 40.82
CA VAL A 562 9.78 -10.58 41.00
C VAL A 562 9.18 -11.09 42.30
N GLY A 563 8.38 -12.13 42.23
CA GLY A 563 7.62 -12.66 43.36
C GLY A 563 6.19 -12.12 43.49
N LEU A 564 5.81 -11.12 42.68
CA LEU A 564 4.46 -10.59 42.68
C LEU A 564 3.48 -11.59 42.04
N GLU A 565 2.37 -11.90 42.71
CA GLU A 565 1.27 -12.68 42.15
C GLU A 565 0.37 -11.74 41.33
N ILE A 566 0.05 -12.15 40.12
CA ILE A 566 -0.87 -11.47 39.21
C ILE A 566 -2.01 -12.41 38.83
N THR A 567 -3.18 -11.85 38.56
CA THR A 567 -4.33 -12.56 37.98
C THR A 567 -4.41 -12.25 36.49
N ILE A 568 -4.41 -13.28 35.65
CA ILE A 568 -4.52 -13.20 34.20
C ILE A 568 -5.98 -13.46 33.83
N SER A 569 -6.55 -12.65 32.94
CA SER A 569 -7.95 -12.72 32.53
C SER A 569 -8.93 -12.73 33.70
N PRO A 570 -8.84 -11.74 34.63
CA PRO A 570 -9.74 -11.71 35.79
C PRO A 570 -11.20 -11.75 35.34
N ASP A 571 -12.03 -12.39 36.16
CA ASP A 571 -13.47 -12.48 35.97
C ASP A 571 -13.93 -13.16 34.66
N THR A 572 -13.08 -13.99 34.07
CA THR A 572 -13.41 -14.82 32.88
C THR A 572 -13.27 -16.31 33.18
N SER A 573 -13.77 -17.17 32.30
CA SER A 573 -13.59 -18.62 32.40
C SER A 573 -12.12 -19.08 32.26
N PHE A 574 -11.23 -18.17 31.85
CA PHE A 574 -9.78 -18.36 31.69
C PHE A 574 -8.96 -17.75 32.81
N GLU A 575 -9.60 -17.30 33.88
CA GLU A 575 -8.90 -16.72 35.03
C GLU A 575 -7.84 -17.67 35.55
N SER A 576 -6.64 -17.20 35.70
CA SER A 576 -5.52 -17.95 36.26
C SER A 576 -4.55 -17.04 37.00
N LYS A 577 -4.02 -17.51 38.11
CA LYS A 577 -2.98 -16.83 38.87
C LYS A 577 -1.60 -17.26 38.43
N ALA A 578 -0.68 -16.31 38.41
CA ALA A 578 0.72 -16.55 38.09
C ALA A 578 1.64 -15.63 38.90
N THR A 579 2.78 -16.17 39.33
CA THR A 579 3.83 -15.38 39.98
C THR A 579 4.85 -14.93 38.96
N ILE A 580 5.21 -13.65 38.96
CA ILE A 580 6.28 -13.11 38.12
C ILE A 580 7.60 -13.66 38.66
N ILE A 581 8.27 -14.55 37.90
CA ILE A 581 9.58 -15.14 38.27
C ILE A 581 10.75 -14.43 37.65
N GLY A 582 10.51 -13.63 36.60
CA GLY A 582 11.57 -12.91 35.92
C GLY A 582 11.09 -11.80 35.01
N VAL A 583 12.00 -10.90 34.71
CA VAL A 583 11.82 -9.79 33.81
C VAL A 583 12.85 -9.87 32.70
N ILE A 584 12.39 -9.91 31.46
CA ILE A 584 13.23 -9.84 30.25
C ILE A 584 13.31 -8.40 29.73
N GLN A 585 14.32 -8.15 28.91
CA GLN A 585 14.41 -6.88 28.18
C GLN A 585 13.20 -6.67 27.27
N ASP A 586 12.95 -5.42 26.93
CA ASP A 586 11.92 -5.09 25.95
C ASP A 586 12.30 -5.64 24.57
N PHE A 587 11.34 -6.20 23.90
CA PHE A 587 11.49 -6.72 22.54
C PHE A 587 10.27 -6.35 21.70
N ASN A 588 10.51 -6.10 20.42
CA ASN A 588 9.45 -5.67 19.51
C ASN A 588 8.83 -6.87 18.78
N THR A 589 7.53 -7.00 18.87
CA THR A 589 6.73 -8.08 18.30
C THR A 589 5.73 -7.60 17.27
N GLU A 590 5.66 -6.29 17.07
CA GLU A 590 4.71 -5.63 16.17
C GLU A 590 5.45 -4.79 15.13
N SER A 591 4.65 -4.16 14.25
CA SER A 591 5.17 -3.20 13.30
C SER A 591 5.83 -2.01 14.02
N ALA A 592 6.83 -1.40 13.42
CA ALA A 592 7.48 -0.18 13.93
C ALA A 592 6.56 1.05 14.02
N HIS A 593 5.31 0.92 13.60
CA HIS A 593 4.27 1.92 13.84
C HIS A 593 3.84 1.95 15.31
N SER A 594 4.00 0.81 16.04
CA SER A 594 3.62 0.67 17.43
C SER A 594 4.84 0.75 18.35
N ARG A 595 4.64 1.26 19.57
CA ARG A 595 5.65 1.16 20.63
C ARG A 595 5.69 -0.25 21.18
N VAL A 596 6.80 -0.61 21.85
CA VAL A 596 6.88 -1.88 22.58
C VAL A 596 5.77 -1.94 23.62
N ARG A 597 4.89 -2.93 23.49
CA ARG A 597 3.74 -3.10 24.38
C ARG A 597 4.11 -3.93 25.61
N PRO A 598 3.35 -3.79 26.71
CA PRO A 598 3.38 -4.71 27.84
C PRO A 598 3.19 -6.15 27.35
N PHE A 599 4.01 -7.06 27.87
CA PHE A 599 4.01 -8.44 27.41
C PHE A 599 4.27 -9.45 28.53
N LEU A 600 3.56 -10.61 28.46
CA LEU A 600 3.62 -11.68 29.43
C LEU A 600 3.82 -13.02 28.69
N MET A 601 4.71 -13.84 29.21
CA MET A 601 4.98 -15.21 28.74
C MET A 601 4.64 -16.23 29.81
N ARG A 602 4.04 -17.35 29.41
CA ARG A 602 3.85 -18.53 30.24
C ARG A 602 4.56 -19.74 29.64
N LEU A 603 4.85 -20.72 30.50
CA LEU A 603 5.46 -21.96 30.08
C LEU A 603 4.42 -22.88 29.46
N THR A 604 4.74 -23.50 28.32
CA THR A 604 3.98 -24.58 27.70
C THR A 604 4.89 -25.73 27.29
N SER A 605 4.32 -26.94 27.20
CA SER A 605 4.99 -28.10 26.63
C SER A 605 4.63 -28.38 25.18
N THR A 606 3.65 -27.65 24.64
CA THR A 606 3.16 -27.82 23.26
C THR A 606 2.95 -26.47 22.59
N GLY A 607 3.03 -26.43 21.28
CA GLY A 607 2.78 -25.19 20.55
C GLY A 607 2.59 -25.41 19.06
N SER A 608 1.96 -24.44 18.42
CA SER A 608 1.68 -24.49 16.98
C SER A 608 2.85 -24.04 16.11
N TYR A 609 3.86 -23.38 16.70
CA TYR A 609 5.02 -22.85 16.01
C TYR A 609 6.29 -23.38 16.62
N LEU A 610 7.14 -23.97 15.78
CA LEU A 610 8.47 -24.43 16.14
C LEU A 610 9.51 -23.48 15.53
N TRP A 611 10.32 -22.88 16.36
CA TRP A 611 11.40 -21.96 16.01
C TRP A 611 12.72 -22.70 16.01
N LEU A 612 13.50 -22.50 14.95
CA LEU A 612 14.76 -23.20 14.75
C LEU A 612 15.83 -22.17 14.42
N ARG A 613 16.91 -22.17 15.17
CA ARG A 613 18.11 -21.40 14.80
C ARG A 613 18.96 -22.24 13.87
N VAL A 614 19.05 -21.79 12.62
CA VAL A 614 19.73 -22.54 11.55
C VAL A 614 21.09 -21.89 11.22
N SER A 615 22.07 -22.70 10.80
CA SER A 615 23.35 -22.16 10.33
C SER A 615 23.17 -21.39 9.03
N GLY A 616 23.92 -20.28 8.86
CA GLY A 616 23.80 -19.39 7.69
C GLY A 616 24.26 -19.99 6.35
N HIS A 617 24.83 -21.20 6.33
CA HIS A 617 25.29 -21.87 5.12
C HIS A 617 24.16 -22.72 4.52
N ASN A 618 23.89 -22.53 3.22
CA ASN A 618 22.89 -23.34 2.48
C ASN A 618 21.46 -23.35 3.07
N LEU A 619 20.91 -22.18 3.41
CA LEU A 619 19.57 -22.03 3.98
C LEU A 619 18.48 -22.80 3.20
N GLY A 620 18.53 -22.79 1.86
CA GLY A 620 17.55 -23.51 1.03
C GLY A 620 17.54 -25.02 1.24
N THR A 621 18.72 -25.65 1.37
CA THR A 621 18.83 -27.09 1.65
C THR A 621 18.40 -27.41 3.08
N THR A 622 18.75 -26.56 4.04
CA THR A 622 18.33 -26.72 5.44
C THR A 622 16.80 -26.62 5.59
N LEU A 623 16.15 -25.62 4.98
CA LEU A 623 14.68 -25.53 4.96
C LEU A 623 14.03 -26.71 4.23
N GLY A 624 14.69 -27.24 3.19
CA GLY A 624 14.27 -28.45 2.48
C GLY A 624 14.30 -29.69 3.39
N SER A 625 15.40 -29.92 4.12
CA SER A 625 15.53 -31.04 5.06
C SER A 625 14.53 -30.92 6.23
N ILE A 626 14.34 -29.74 6.81
CA ILE A 626 13.33 -29.48 7.83
C ILE A 626 11.93 -29.91 7.35
N ARG A 627 11.55 -29.47 6.14
CA ARG A 627 10.26 -29.84 5.54
C ARG A 627 10.13 -31.36 5.36
N THR A 628 11.19 -32.02 4.91
CA THR A 628 11.21 -33.46 4.70
C THR A 628 11.03 -34.20 6.01
N THR A 629 11.80 -33.87 7.05
CA THR A 629 11.69 -34.50 8.39
C THR A 629 10.29 -34.32 8.98
N VAL A 630 9.74 -33.10 8.96
CA VAL A 630 8.39 -32.86 9.48
C VAL A 630 7.32 -33.59 8.66
N LYS A 631 7.52 -33.69 7.33
CA LYS A 631 6.62 -34.44 6.45
C LYS A 631 6.69 -35.96 6.66
N GLU A 632 7.84 -36.51 7.03
CA GLU A 632 7.99 -37.93 7.42
C GLU A 632 7.19 -38.22 8.68
N LEU A 633 7.17 -37.30 9.65
CA LEU A 633 6.41 -37.43 10.89
C LEU A 633 4.89 -37.22 10.71
N ALA A 634 4.51 -36.44 9.67
CA ALA A 634 3.12 -36.19 9.29
C ALA A 634 2.98 -36.17 7.74
N PRO A 635 2.99 -37.36 7.08
CA PRO A 635 3.08 -37.48 5.62
C PRO A 635 1.98 -36.75 4.86
N ASN A 636 0.81 -36.67 5.47
CA ASN A 636 -0.38 -36.11 4.87
C ASN A 636 -0.58 -34.62 5.17
N SER A 637 0.31 -33.99 5.93
CA SER A 637 0.11 -32.61 6.39
C SER A 637 0.87 -31.58 5.54
N TYR A 638 0.33 -30.36 5.43
CA TYR A 638 1.05 -29.23 4.88
C TYR A 638 2.08 -28.70 5.89
N VAL A 639 3.32 -28.59 5.48
CA VAL A 639 4.42 -28.06 6.32
C VAL A 639 4.82 -26.68 5.80
N GLY A 640 4.36 -25.65 6.50
CA GLY A 640 4.83 -24.27 6.28
C GLY A 640 6.16 -24.06 7.00
N CYS A 641 7.23 -23.83 6.24
CA CYS A 641 8.55 -23.50 6.79
C CYS A 641 9.08 -22.26 6.09
N ARG A 642 9.45 -21.22 6.84
CA ARG A 642 9.93 -19.93 6.33
C ARG A 642 10.90 -19.27 7.31
N MET A 643 11.64 -18.29 6.83
CA MET A 643 12.51 -17.48 7.70
C MET A 643 11.71 -16.38 8.41
N LEU A 644 12.06 -16.06 9.65
CA LEU A 644 11.44 -14.95 10.40
C LEU A 644 11.63 -13.60 9.69
N ASN A 645 12.80 -13.38 9.09
CA ASN A 645 13.06 -12.15 8.33
C ASN A 645 12.10 -11.96 7.14
N ASP A 646 11.59 -13.05 6.53
CA ASP A 646 10.58 -12.98 5.46
C ASP A 646 9.22 -12.53 6.03
N ASP A 647 8.84 -13.07 7.20
CA ASP A 647 7.60 -12.68 7.90
C ASP A 647 7.64 -11.20 8.32
N LEU A 648 8.73 -10.78 8.95
CA LEU A 648 8.95 -9.38 9.33
C LEU A 648 8.99 -8.46 8.10
N GLY A 649 9.66 -8.90 7.03
CA GLY A 649 9.65 -8.22 5.74
C GLY A 649 8.25 -8.05 5.15
N GLY A 650 7.36 -8.99 5.42
CA GLY A 650 5.95 -8.96 5.03
C GLY A 650 5.15 -7.84 5.68
N LEU A 651 5.53 -7.41 6.90
CA LEU A 651 4.88 -6.30 7.61
C LEU A 651 5.03 -4.95 6.88
N TYR A 652 6.15 -4.78 6.15
CA TYR A 652 6.47 -3.53 5.42
C TYR A 652 6.33 -3.67 3.91
N THR A 653 5.52 -4.61 3.44
CA THR A 653 5.33 -4.85 1.99
C THR A 653 4.71 -3.64 1.31
N ILE A 654 3.74 -2.99 1.96
CA ILE A 654 3.06 -1.80 1.42
C ILE A 654 4.04 -0.64 1.29
N GLU A 655 4.88 -0.40 2.30
CA GLU A 655 5.89 0.66 2.30
C GLU A 655 6.97 0.41 1.23
N LYS A 656 7.41 -0.83 1.07
CA LYS A 656 8.36 -1.23 0.02
C LYS A 656 7.79 -1.00 -1.37
N LEU A 657 6.54 -1.43 -1.61
CA LEU A 657 5.86 -1.24 -2.88
C LEU A 657 5.63 0.25 -3.17
N THR A 658 5.20 0.99 -2.15
CA THR A 658 5.02 2.45 -2.23
C THR A 658 6.35 3.12 -2.60
N GLY A 659 7.44 2.77 -1.92
CA GLY A 659 8.78 3.27 -2.22
C GLY A 659 9.22 2.98 -3.66
N LEU A 660 9.01 1.76 -4.14
CA LEU A 660 9.33 1.37 -5.52
C LEU A 660 8.51 2.14 -6.55
N VAL A 661 7.20 2.28 -6.34
CA VAL A 661 6.32 3.03 -7.24
C VAL A 661 6.72 4.51 -7.27
N ILE A 662 6.98 5.12 -6.11
CA ILE A 662 7.47 6.51 -6.03
C ILE A 662 8.83 6.64 -6.73
N ALA A 663 9.73 5.67 -6.61
CA ALA A 663 11.03 5.68 -7.30
C ALA A 663 10.88 5.66 -8.83
N LEU A 664 10.00 4.81 -9.35
CA LEU A 664 9.69 4.75 -10.78
C LEU A 664 9.08 6.07 -11.27
N ILE A 665 8.08 6.58 -10.56
CA ILE A 665 7.43 7.86 -10.88
C ILE A 665 8.45 9.01 -10.85
N THR A 666 9.31 9.07 -9.82
CA THR A 666 10.36 10.09 -9.68
C THR A 666 11.33 10.03 -10.85
N SER A 667 11.79 8.85 -11.21
CA SER A 667 12.72 8.65 -12.33
C SER A 667 12.12 9.14 -13.65
N LEU A 668 10.85 8.82 -13.91
CA LEU A 668 10.13 9.25 -15.10
C LEU A 668 9.83 10.77 -15.08
N ALA A 669 9.48 11.33 -13.92
CA ALA A 669 9.27 12.78 -13.76
C ALA A 669 10.54 13.59 -14.01
N VAL A 670 11.68 13.14 -13.47
CA VAL A 670 13.00 13.74 -13.74
C VAL A 670 13.36 13.61 -15.21
N PHE A 671 13.12 12.44 -15.82
CA PHE A 671 13.34 12.21 -17.24
C PHE A 671 12.53 13.19 -18.13
N ILE A 672 11.21 13.34 -17.86
CA ILE A 672 10.34 14.29 -18.57
C ILE A 672 10.85 15.72 -18.37
N SER A 673 11.29 16.07 -17.15
CA SER A 673 11.86 17.37 -16.83
C SER A 673 13.14 17.67 -17.63
N CYS A 674 14.02 16.69 -17.74
CA CYS A 674 15.24 16.78 -18.54
C CYS A 674 14.93 16.92 -20.05
N LEU A 675 13.94 16.19 -20.57
CA LEU A 675 13.49 16.31 -21.96
C LEU A 675 12.97 17.73 -22.26
N GLY A 676 12.18 18.30 -21.34
CA GLY A 676 11.69 19.67 -21.46
C GLY A 676 12.79 20.72 -21.48
N LEU A 677 13.75 20.57 -20.56
CA LEU A 677 14.90 21.46 -20.49
C LEU A 677 15.78 21.35 -21.74
N LEU A 678 15.99 20.13 -22.27
CA LEU A 678 16.73 19.91 -23.50
C LEU A 678 16.07 20.60 -24.69
N GLY A 679 14.77 20.49 -24.83
CA GLY A 679 14.03 21.15 -25.89
C GLY A 679 14.05 22.70 -25.76
N LEU A 680 13.89 23.21 -24.54
CA LEU A 680 13.94 24.66 -24.27
C LEU A 680 15.34 25.25 -24.52
N THR A 681 16.39 24.54 -24.10
CA THR A 681 17.77 25.01 -24.31
C THR A 681 18.20 24.92 -25.76
N ALA A 682 17.74 23.91 -26.50
CA ALA A 682 17.95 23.81 -27.94
C ALA A 682 17.35 25.04 -28.64
N PHE A 683 16.12 25.38 -28.31
CA PHE A 683 15.43 26.55 -28.87
C PHE A 683 16.12 27.87 -28.46
N THR A 684 16.47 28.04 -27.19
CA THR A 684 17.16 29.27 -26.70
C THR A 684 18.53 29.45 -27.37
N ALA A 685 19.26 28.35 -27.59
CA ALA A 685 20.53 28.38 -28.30
C ALA A 685 20.35 28.79 -29.77
N GLU A 686 19.34 28.25 -30.44
CA GLU A 686 18.99 28.60 -31.83
C GLU A 686 18.59 30.09 -31.95
N GLN A 687 17.81 30.61 -31.04
CA GLN A 687 17.39 32.02 -30.99
C GLN A 687 18.57 32.99 -30.73
N ARG A 688 19.55 32.57 -29.91
CA ARG A 688 20.74 33.36 -29.57
C ARG A 688 21.93 33.11 -30.50
N THR A 689 21.76 32.40 -31.62
CA THR A 689 22.84 32.02 -32.54
C THR A 689 23.58 33.26 -33.06
N LYS A 690 22.86 34.32 -33.42
CA LYS A 690 23.45 35.59 -33.90
C LYS A 690 24.22 36.32 -32.78
N GLU A 691 23.68 36.36 -31.55
CA GLU A 691 24.35 36.93 -30.37
C GLU A 691 25.64 36.15 -30.03
N ILE A 692 25.57 34.81 -30.07
CA ILE A 692 26.71 33.92 -29.85
C ILE A 692 27.78 34.16 -30.95
N GLY A 693 27.35 34.27 -32.21
CA GLY A 693 28.24 34.60 -33.34
C GLY A 693 28.97 35.92 -33.15
N ILE A 694 28.28 36.98 -32.79
CA ILE A 694 28.87 38.33 -32.54
C ILE A 694 29.87 38.26 -31.38
N ARG A 695 29.52 37.58 -30.25
CA ARG A 695 30.42 37.44 -29.12
C ARG A 695 31.70 36.67 -29.47
N LYS A 696 31.58 35.62 -30.31
CA LYS A 696 32.74 34.91 -30.81
C LYS A 696 33.67 35.76 -31.69
N VAL A 697 33.10 36.57 -32.57
CA VAL A 697 33.87 37.51 -33.36
C VAL A 697 34.60 38.52 -32.47
N LEU A 698 33.99 38.90 -31.33
CA LEU A 698 34.57 39.77 -30.31
C LEU A 698 35.54 39.04 -29.34
N GLY A 699 35.88 37.79 -29.60
CA GLY A 699 36.90 37.03 -28.84
C GLY A 699 36.38 36.20 -27.67
N ALA A 700 35.06 35.98 -27.52
CA ALA A 700 34.55 35.10 -26.46
C ALA A 700 34.90 33.63 -26.70
N GLU A 701 35.43 32.99 -25.68
CA GLU A 701 35.73 31.56 -25.71
C GLU A 701 34.48 30.71 -25.57
N VAL A 702 34.58 29.42 -25.96
CA VAL A 702 33.52 28.41 -25.78
C VAL A 702 33.07 28.31 -24.32
N ARG A 703 34.00 28.48 -23.38
CA ARG A 703 33.72 28.44 -21.95
C ARG A 703 32.80 29.58 -21.48
N ASP A 704 32.94 30.77 -22.05
CA ASP A 704 32.11 31.91 -21.68
C ASP A 704 30.67 31.74 -22.13
N ILE A 705 30.48 31.17 -23.33
CA ILE A 705 29.17 30.86 -23.90
C ILE A 705 28.51 29.75 -23.09
N LEU A 706 29.24 28.69 -22.73
CA LEU A 706 28.76 27.63 -21.85
C LEU A 706 28.33 28.17 -20.48
N ARG A 707 29.19 29.00 -19.84
CA ARG A 707 28.86 29.63 -18.55
C ARG A 707 27.60 30.47 -18.61
N LEU A 708 27.39 31.22 -19.71
CA LEU A 708 26.19 32.02 -19.91
C LEU A 708 24.90 31.17 -19.97
N LEU A 709 24.92 30.07 -20.73
CA LEU A 709 23.75 29.20 -20.91
C LEU A 709 23.48 28.37 -19.65
N MET A 710 24.52 27.90 -18.97
CA MET A 710 24.38 27.07 -17.77
C MET A 710 23.96 27.88 -16.54
N ARG A 711 24.39 29.15 -16.41
CA ARG A 711 24.04 30.05 -15.29
C ARG A 711 22.53 30.17 -15.10
N GLU A 712 21.76 30.25 -16.17
CA GLU A 712 20.29 30.35 -16.10
C GLU A 712 19.67 29.12 -15.47
N VAL A 713 20.17 27.95 -15.84
CA VAL A 713 19.70 26.65 -15.26
C VAL A 713 20.06 26.57 -13.79
N VAL A 714 21.29 26.93 -13.40
CA VAL A 714 21.72 26.93 -12.00
C VAL A 714 20.80 27.80 -11.14
N ILE A 715 20.47 29.00 -11.60
CA ILE A 715 19.58 29.90 -10.86
C ILE A 715 18.18 29.32 -10.71
N LEU A 716 17.61 28.75 -11.80
CA LEU A 716 16.26 28.17 -11.75
C LEU A 716 16.18 26.98 -10.81
N VAL A 717 17.17 26.07 -10.84
CA VAL A 717 17.21 24.91 -9.93
C VAL A 717 17.49 25.35 -8.50
N ALA A 718 18.33 26.37 -8.26
CA ALA A 718 18.55 26.91 -6.93
C ALA A 718 17.26 27.49 -6.31
N ILE A 719 16.49 28.27 -7.10
CA ILE A 719 15.18 28.79 -6.66
C ILE A 719 14.21 27.63 -6.40
N ALA A 720 14.20 26.62 -7.28
CA ALA A 720 13.38 25.42 -7.09
C ALA A 720 13.73 24.69 -5.80
N GLY A 721 15.03 24.55 -5.48
CA GLY A 721 15.50 23.94 -4.23
C GLY A 721 15.08 24.72 -2.99
N LEU A 722 15.16 26.05 -3.03
CA LEU A 722 14.70 26.92 -1.93
C LEU A 722 13.19 26.75 -1.63
N ILE A 723 12.39 26.48 -2.66
CA ILE A 723 10.93 26.24 -2.50
C ILE A 723 10.67 24.79 -2.11
N ALA A 724 11.35 23.84 -2.75
CA ALA A 724 11.11 22.41 -2.59
C ALA A 724 11.56 21.88 -1.23
N CYS A 725 12.71 22.32 -0.72
CA CYS A 725 13.27 21.78 0.52
C CYS A 725 12.36 21.97 1.75
N PRO A 726 11.79 23.16 2.03
CA PRO A 726 10.86 23.32 3.14
C PRO A 726 9.60 22.46 2.99
N ILE A 727 9.04 22.39 1.78
CA ILE A 727 7.84 21.59 1.50
C ILE A 727 8.13 20.11 1.71
N ALA A 728 9.23 19.62 1.14
CA ALA A 728 9.65 18.23 1.28
C ALA A 728 9.92 17.86 2.76
N TYR A 729 10.56 18.76 3.52
CA TYR A 729 10.80 18.59 4.94
C TYR A 729 9.48 18.43 5.71
N LEU A 730 8.51 19.34 5.49
CA LEU A 730 7.22 19.30 6.18
C LEU A 730 6.42 18.03 5.83
N VAL A 731 6.34 17.68 4.55
CA VAL A 731 5.59 16.50 4.10
C VAL A 731 6.22 15.22 4.65
N MET A 732 7.54 15.07 4.53
CA MET A 732 8.22 13.86 4.97
C MET A 732 8.33 13.74 6.49
N SER A 733 8.44 14.85 7.21
CA SER A 733 8.39 14.83 8.69
C SER A 733 7.03 14.33 9.18
N ARG A 734 5.92 14.82 8.61
CA ARG A 734 4.57 14.33 8.95
C ARG A 734 4.38 12.85 8.61
N TRP A 735 4.91 12.41 7.48
CA TRP A 735 4.86 10.99 7.13
C TRP A 735 5.64 10.13 8.13
N LEU A 736 6.84 10.55 8.52
CA LEU A 736 7.64 9.86 9.54
C LEU A 736 6.95 9.83 10.91
N GLU A 737 6.07 10.78 11.23
CA GLU A 737 5.29 10.80 12.49
C GLU A 737 4.33 9.62 12.62
N THR A 738 3.99 8.94 11.53
CA THR A 738 3.18 7.70 11.57
C THR A 738 3.95 6.50 12.12
N PHE A 739 5.27 6.59 12.27
CA PHE A 739 6.13 5.56 12.83
C PHE A 739 6.52 5.90 14.28
N ALA A 740 6.40 4.94 15.19
CA ALA A 740 6.94 5.06 16.54
C ALA A 740 8.48 5.04 16.53
N PHE A 741 9.05 4.22 15.63
CA PHE A 741 10.49 4.13 15.39
C PHE A 741 10.82 4.75 14.03
N ARG A 742 11.45 5.92 14.04
CA ARG A 742 11.63 6.73 12.83
C ARG A 742 13.00 7.38 12.73
N THR A 743 13.44 7.57 11.48
CA THR A 743 14.60 8.41 11.15
C THR A 743 14.20 9.90 11.14
N THR A 744 15.19 10.78 11.00
CA THR A 744 14.97 12.22 10.86
C THR A 744 15.30 12.67 9.43
N VAL A 745 14.54 13.66 8.94
CA VAL A 745 14.85 14.29 7.64
C VAL A 745 16.08 15.19 7.83
N SER A 746 17.25 14.71 7.39
CA SER A 746 18.48 15.48 7.52
C SER A 746 18.61 16.54 6.42
N LEU A 747 19.22 17.69 6.75
CA LEU A 747 19.54 18.74 5.77
C LEU A 747 20.43 18.20 4.64
N GLN A 748 21.28 17.22 4.93
CA GLN A 748 22.13 16.57 3.92
C GLN A 748 21.31 15.93 2.79
N VAL A 749 20.18 15.29 3.10
CA VAL A 749 19.29 14.69 2.07
C VAL A 749 18.69 15.78 1.19
N LEU A 750 18.25 16.89 1.77
CA LEU A 750 17.65 18.01 1.03
C LEU A 750 18.67 18.63 0.07
N PHE A 751 19.88 18.88 0.54
CA PHE A 751 20.95 19.42 -0.31
C PHE A 751 21.41 18.42 -1.36
N ALA A 752 21.61 17.16 -1.00
CA ALA A 752 22.02 16.12 -1.96
C ALA A 752 21.00 15.92 -3.09
N ALA A 753 19.71 15.91 -2.77
CA ALA A 753 18.65 15.83 -3.77
C ALA A 753 18.67 17.04 -4.72
N THR A 754 18.82 18.24 -4.17
CA THR A 754 18.91 19.47 -4.99
C THR A 754 20.15 19.45 -5.89
N ILE A 755 21.31 19.03 -5.37
CA ILE A 755 22.56 18.90 -6.13
C ILE A 755 22.40 17.83 -7.22
N ALA A 756 21.80 16.68 -6.92
CA ALA A 756 21.56 15.62 -7.90
C ALA A 756 20.73 16.10 -9.08
N VAL A 757 19.62 16.81 -8.81
CA VAL A 757 18.77 17.40 -9.86
C VAL A 757 19.55 18.47 -10.64
N LEU A 758 20.36 19.29 -9.97
CA LEU A 758 21.21 20.28 -10.63
C LEU A 758 22.22 19.62 -11.57
N VAL A 759 22.91 18.58 -11.12
CA VAL A 759 23.89 17.84 -11.94
C VAL A 759 23.21 17.24 -13.16
N LEU A 760 22.04 16.59 -12.99
CA LEU A 760 21.27 16.02 -14.11
C LEU A 760 20.83 17.10 -15.12
N ALA A 761 20.35 18.23 -14.63
CA ALA A 761 19.96 19.36 -15.46
C ALA A 761 21.16 19.93 -16.25
N LEU A 762 22.30 20.10 -15.58
CA LEU A 762 23.53 20.58 -16.22
C LEU A 762 24.07 19.59 -17.27
N LEU A 763 24.07 18.29 -16.98
CA LEU A 763 24.48 17.25 -17.95
C LEU A 763 23.57 17.25 -19.19
N THR A 764 22.26 17.41 -18.99
CA THR A 764 21.28 17.49 -20.07
C THR A 764 21.54 18.69 -20.99
N VAL A 765 21.81 19.85 -20.40
CA VAL A 765 22.03 21.10 -21.14
C VAL A 765 23.42 21.18 -21.77
N PHE A 766 24.43 20.61 -21.13
CA PHE A 766 25.83 20.70 -21.53
C PHE A 766 26.07 20.30 -23.01
N ARG A 767 25.50 19.12 -23.39
CA ARG A 767 25.64 18.65 -24.80
C ARG A 767 25.10 19.62 -25.81
N GLN A 768 23.95 20.24 -25.52
CA GLN A 768 23.30 21.20 -26.43
C GLN A 768 24.02 22.55 -26.43
N ALA A 769 24.40 23.03 -25.25
CA ALA A 769 25.16 24.25 -25.10
C ALA A 769 26.53 24.18 -25.81
N ARG A 770 27.20 23.00 -25.70
CA ARG A 770 28.47 22.76 -26.42
C ARG A 770 28.27 22.81 -27.94
N ARG A 771 27.21 22.18 -28.46
CA ARG A 771 26.91 22.22 -29.91
C ARG A 771 26.72 23.66 -30.37
N ALA A 772 25.92 24.46 -29.64
CA ALA A 772 25.72 25.88 -29.97
C ALA A 772 26.99 26.69 -29.85
N ALA A 773 27.85 26.43 -28.86
CA ALA A 773 29.09 27.12 -28.63
C ALA A 773 30.18 26.81 -29.70
N VAL A 774 30.10 25.70 -30.41
CA VAL A 774 31.09 25.28 -31.43
C VAL A 774 30.71 25.74 -32.85
N ILE A 775 29.48 26.24 -33.07
CA ILE A 775 29.04 26.72 -34.40
C ILE A 775 30.00 27.79 -34.95
N ASN A 776 30.31 27.68 -36.24
CA ASN A 776 31.18 28.64 -36.94
C ASN A 776 30.55 30.06 -36.94
N PRO A 777 31.28 31.11 -36.52
CA PRO A 777 30.74 32.48 -36.46
C PRO A 777 30.21 32.98 -37.80
N ILE A 778 30.82 32.58 -38.92
CA ILE A 778 30.42 32.98 -40.27
C ILE A 778 29.03 32.42 -40.60
N ASP A 779 28.79 31.16 -40.29
CA ASP A 779 27.49 30.52 -40.51
C ASP A 779 26.41 31.09 -39.57
N ALA A 780 26.79 31.49 -38.34
CA ALA A 780 25.90 32.09 -37.35
C ALA A 780 25.42 33.49 -37.73
N ILE A 781 26.21 34.25 -38.46
CA ILE A 781 25.87 35.63 -38.90
C ILE A 781 25.12 35.61 -40.24
N ARG A 782 25.38 34.60 -41.09
CA ARG A 782 24.78 34.47 -42.43
C ARG A 782 23.37 33.85 -42.41
N TYR A 783 22.90 33.41 -41.26
CA TYR A 783 21.56 32.84 -41.06
C TYR A 783 20.51 33.97 -41.14
N GLU A 784 19.85 34.15 -42.32
CA GLU A 784 18.65 34.96 -42.52
C GLU A 784 17.38 34.11 -42.39
#